data_cbf1eeac006af1b9e2327b8bd8c78515
#
_entry.id   cbf1eeac006af1b9e2327b8bd8c78515
#
_cell.length_a   1.000
_cell.length_b   1.000
_cell.length_c   1.000
_cell.angle_alpha   90.00
_cell.angle_beta   90.00
_cell.angle_gamma   90.00
#
_symmetry.space_group_name_H-M   'P 1'
#
loop_
_entity.id
_entity.type
_entity.pdbx_description
1 polymer ?
#
loop_
_entity_poly.entity_id
_entity_poly.type
_entity_poly.pdbx_seq_one_letter_code
_entity_poly.pdbx_strand_id
1 'polypeptide(L)'
;MKDLNKMFKPDSVAVIGASNTPGKVGYIIIDNIISGGYNGKVYPINPKGREIQGLKAYENIKDVPEKVDLVIMSIPAAFVNESIKDCGEAGVENMVVISAGFKEIGEEGAKLEEELVALSKEYGINIIGPNSLGITDSHTPLNSSFAQMMPPKGNIAFISQSGAMMVALLDWSLTSGIGFSKVISLGNKAGVTETELMEYLAEDPETAVIICYLESISDDDNFVKAMRKTTAKKPIVVLKSGSSNAGAEAASSHTGALAGSDLAFDTAFEQSGILRVSSMAELFDIGLAFSKAPLPEGNNVAIITNAGGGGVLTVDEMERQGLELVQFDEETKEKLRKGIPEEGSVNNPIDVLGDAPVQRYKETLDIVLKDDQVDSLIIMVCPTASADPDGIAAAILEEREKFGKPILVVNMGGPTFEAANHALRSHNVPTYVFPENAVDALAAMTTYAELERREADSCIDDLDNIDKKAVEEIFAKVKADGRDTLLGSEAYAVAEAYGIEAAPIKLATNADEASQLAADMEFPVVLKIASDKILHKSDIGGVKVGIESEEEAKATFDEIIANAKKAHHDIVPDGVEVQKMMETGQEVIVGMIKDKQFGPMIAFGMGGIYVNLIEDVSFKLANGISSQEIDEQINDTKVSELLKGYRGEAPCDIDAVKEAIKRVARLTLDFPEISELDINPIFVYENGSSALDIKIKL
;
A
#
# COMPACT_ATOMS: atom_id res chain seq x y z
N MET A 1 -15.97 11.25 6.28
CA MET A 1 -16.54 10.11 5.50
C MET A 1 -17.83 10.59 4.82
N LYS A 2 -17.95 10.41 3.52
CA LYS A 2 -19.19 10.66 2.77
C LYS A 2 -20.25 9.62 3.12
N ASP A 3 -21.51 10.02 3.20
CA ASP A 3 -22.61 9.04 3.32
C ASP A 3 -22.92 8.47 1.93
N LEU A 4 -22.52 7.22 1.71
CA LEU A 4 -22.76 6.48 0.48
C LEU A 4 -23.87 5.41 0.63
N ASN A 5 -24.59 5.37 1.75
CA ASN A 5 -25.60 4.35 2.00
C ASN A 5 -26.66 4.29 0.89
N LYS A 6 -27.18 5.45 0.46
CA LYS A 6 -28.18 5.52 -0.61
C LYS A 6 -27.63 5.27 -2.02
N MET A 7 -26.31 5.26 -2.19
CA MET A 7 -25.69 4.81 -3.43
C MET A 7 -25.80 3.28 -3.61
N PHE A 8 -25.62 2.52 -2.53
CA PHE A 8 -25.66 1.05 -2.56
C PHE A 8 -26.99 0.45 -2.11
N LYS A 9 -27.73 1.13 -1.23
CA LYS A 9 -29.02 0.69 -0.69
C LYS A 9 -30.11 1.76 -0.97
N PRO A 10 -30.34 2.10 -2.27
CA PRO A 10 -31.37 3.07 -2.63
C PRO A 10 -32.78 2.46 -2.48
N ASP A 11 -33.78 3.30 -2.16
CA ASP A 11 -35.20 2.95 -2.26
C ASP A 11 -35.75 3.26 -3.66
N SER A 12 -35.06 4.13 -4.41
CA SER A 12 -35.43 4.54 -5.76
C SER A 12 -34.20 4.75 -6.66
N VAL A 13 -34.30 4.30 -7.90
CA VAL A 13 -33.25 4.43 -8.93
C VAL A 13 -33.83 5.06 -10.18
N ALA A 14 -33.20 6.13 -10.71
CA ALA A 14 -33.50 6.64 -12.03
C ALA A 14 -32.39 6.30 -13.03
N VAL A 15 -32.76 5.94 -14.26
CA VAL A 15 -31.82 5.66 -15.35
C VAL A 15 -31.98 6.70 -16.44
N ILE A 16 -31.05 7.66 -16.54
CA ILE A 16 -31.01 8.67 -17.59
C ILE A 16 -30.34 8.08 -18.83
N GLY A 17 -31.04 8.10 -19.96
CA GLY A 17 -30.65 7.41 -21.18
C GLY A 17 -31.25 5.98 -21.30
N ALA A 18 -32.26 5.68 -20.49
CA ALA A 18 -33.01 4.42 -20.59
C ALA A 18 -33.55 4.16 -22.00
N SER A 19 -33.64 2.91 -22.42
CA SER A 19 -33.98 2.53 -23.81
C SER A 19 -34.80 1.24 -23.91
N ASN A 20 -35.66 1.18 -24.91
CA ASN A 20 -36.33 -0.07 -25.31
C ASN A 20 -35.52 -0.87 -26.36
N THR A 21 -34.42 -0.34 -26.86
CA THR A 21 -33.63 -0.98 -27.90
C THR A 21 -32.65 -1.99 -27.29
N PRO A 22 -32.81 -3.32 -27.52
CA PRO A 22 -31.87 -4.32 -27.04
C PRO A 22 -30.41 -4.01 -27.46
N GLY A 23 -29.45 -4.29 -26.58
CA GLY A 23 -28.02 -4.04 -26.80
C GLY A 23 -27.55 -2.62 -26.52
N LYS A 24 -28.44 -1.64 -26.31
CA LYS A 24 -28.04 -0.33 -25.79
C LYS A 24 -27.77 -0.41 -24.30
N VAL A 25 -26.79 0.35 -23.83
CA VAL A 25 -26.39 0.41 -22.41
C VAL A 25 -27.59 0.70 -21.49
N GLY A 26 -28.38 1.73 -21.80
CA GLY A 26 -29.58 2.05 -21.01
C GLY A 26 -30.70 0.98 -21.07
N TYR A 27 -30.71 0.07 -22.06
CA TYR A 27 -31.57 -1.11 -22.07
C TYR A 27 -31.05 -2.14 -21.08
N ILE A 28 -29.75 -2.46 -21.16
CA ILE A 28 -29.11 -3.48 -20.32
C ILE A 28 -29.21 -3.11 -18.84
N ILE A 29 -29.00 -1.85 -18.48
CA ILE A 29 -29.08 -1.39 -17.09
C ILE A 29 -30.48 -1.60 -16.53
N ILE A 30 -31.53 -1.19 -17.24
CA ILE A 30 -32.92 -1.38 -16.79
C ILE A 30 -33.23 -2.88 -16.66
N ASP A 31 -32.84 -3.70 -17.65
CA ASP A 31 -33.03 -5.15 -17.65
C ASP A 31 -32.30 -5.79 -16.44
N ASN A 32 -31.07 -5.41 -16.18
CA ASN A 32 -30.29 -5.88 -15.03
C ASN A 32 -30.91 -5.52 -13.68
N ILE A 33 -31.41 -4.30 -13.54
CA ILE A 33 -32.07 -3.86 -12.28
C ILE A 33 -33.33 -4.69 -12.05
N ILE A 34 -34.16 -4.91 -13.10
CA ILE A 34 -35.41 -5.66 -13.00
C ILE A 34 -35.12 -7.15 -12.78
N SER A 35 -34.26 -7.75 -13.61
CA SER A 35 -33.96 -9.18 -13.56
C SER A 35 -33.12 -9.58 -12.36
N GLY A 36 -32.31 -8.64 -11.82
CA GLY A 36 -31.53 -8.79 -10.59
C GLY A 36 -32.37 -8.94 -9.32
N GLY A 37 -33.66 -8.59 -9.39
CA GLY A 37 -34.58 -8.70 -8.25
C GLY A 37 -34.60 -7.48 -7.34
N TYR A 38 -34.19 -6.33 -7.82
CA TYR A 38 -34.29 -5.07 -7.07
C TYR A 38 -35.75 -4.73 -6.75
N ASN A 39 -36.04 -4.48 -5.47
CA ASN A 39 -37.40 -4.25 -4.97
C ASN A 39 -37.81 -2.79 -4.85
N GLY A 40 -36.89 -1.85 -5.07
CA GLY A 40 -37.17 -0.42 -5.02
C GLY A 40 -37.84 0.08 -6.30
N LYS A 41 -38.11 1.39 -6.34
CA LYS A 41 -38.75 2.03 -7.48
C LYS A 41 -37.73 2.30 -8.59
N VAL A 42 -38.11 2.06 -9.86
CA VAL A 42 -37.27 2.31 -11.02
C VAL A 42 -37.92 3.35 -11.93
N TYR A 43 -37.18 4.41 -12.24
CA TYR A 43 -37.64 5.54 -13.06
C TYR A 43 -36.81 5.67 -14.34
N PRO A 44 -37.25 5.10 -15.48
CA PRO A 44 -36.62 5.37 -16.77
C PRO A 44 -36.78 6.83 -17.17
N ILE A 45 -35.67 7.48 -17.54
CA ILE A 45 -35.66 8.86 -18.04
C ILE A 45 -35.25 8.85 -19.51
N ASN A 46 -36.17 9.27 -20.40
CA ASN A 46 -35.89 9.42 -21.81
C ASN A 46 -36.87 10.40 -22.46
N PRO A 47 -36.41 11.47 -23.11
CA PRO A 47 -37.26 12.51 -23.73
C PRO A 47 -38.21 12.00 -24.80
N LYS A 48 -37.99 10.79 -25.36
CA LYS A 48 -38.76 10.20 -26.46
C LYS A 48 -39.68 9.05 -26.03
N GLY A 49 -39.55 8.56 -24.79
CA GLY A 49 -40.21 7.37 -24.33
C GLY A 49 -41.33 7.62 -23.33
N ARG A 50 -42.53 7.08 -23.55
CA ARG A 50 -43.63 7.09 -22.57
C ARG A 50 -43.61 5.86 -21.66
N GLU A 51 -43.07 4.75 -22.17
CA GLU A 51 -42.92 3.49 -21.47
C GLU A 51 -41.64 2.80 -21.93
N ILE A 52 -40.84 2.32 -20.98
CA ILE A 52 -39.58 1.59 -21.22
C ILE A 52 -39.61 0.31 -20.41
N GLN A 53 -39.54 -0.86 -21.10
CA GLN A 53 -39.56 -2.18 -20.49
C GLN A 53 -40.69 -2.39 -19.47
N GLY A 54 -41.91 -1.92 -19.81
CA GLY A 54 -43.07 -2.01 -18.94
C GLY A 54 -43.17 -0.98 -17.82
N LEU A 55 -42.17 -0.09 -17.69
CA LEU A 55 -42.16 0.97 -16.70
C LEU A 55 -42.53 2.32 -17.31
N LYS A 56 -43.27 3.13 -16.55
CA LYS A 56 -43.56 4.50 -16.95
C LYS A 56 -42.25 5.31 -17.04
N ALA A 57 -41.99 5.88 -18.22
CA ALA A 57 -40.84 6.76 -18.43
C ALA A 57 -41.21 8.23 -18.23
N TYR A 58 -40.20 9.04 -17.88
CA TYR A 58 -40.29 10.50 -17.67
C TYR A 58 -39.38 11.19 -18.67
N GLU A 59 -39.74 12.43 -19.06
CA GLU A 59 -38.94 13.18 -20.03
C GLU A 59 -37.66 13.75 -19.37
N ASN A 60 -37.81 14.20 -18.12
CA ASN A 60 -36.72 14.77 -17.30
C ASN A 60 -36.79 14.20 -15.87
N ILE A 61 -35.68 14.21 -15.14
CA ILE A 61 -35.61 13.77 -13.74
C ILE A 61 -36.53 14.63 -12.84
N LYS A 62 -36.73 15.90 -13.16
CA LYS A 62 -37.61 16.84 -12.45
C LYS A 62 -39.10 16.47 -12.54
N ASP A 63 -39.48 15.63 -13.53
CA ASP A 63 -40.86 15.17 -13.70
C ASP A 63 -41.18 13.95 -12.82
N VAL A 64 -40.19 13.38 -12.16
CA VAL A 64 -40.37 12.24 -11.25
C VAL A 64 -41.07 12.72 -9.98
N PRO A 65 -42.13 12.03 -9.50
CA PRO A 65 -43.00 12.54 -8.45
C PRO A 65 -42.41 12.55 -7.04
N GLU A 66 -41.18 12.03 -6.87
CA GLU A 66 -40.48 11.95 -5.58
C GLU A 66 -38.96 12.12 -5.75
N LYS A 67 -38.25 12.42 -4.66
CA LYS A 67 -36.80 12.46 -4.66
C LYS A 67 -36.23 11.06 -5.01
N VAL A 68 -35.25 11.04 -5.90
CA VAL A 68 -34.55 9.81 -6.32
C VAL A 68 -33.25 9.67 -5.53
N ASP A 69 -33.05 8.49 -4.94
CA ASP A 69 -31.85 8.20 -4.12
C ASP A 69 -30.59 8.00 -4.97
N LEU A 70 -30.72 7.33 -6.13
CA LEU A 70 -29.60 6.99 -7.02
C LEU A 70 -29.95 7.26 -8.49
N VAL A 71 -29.08 7.98 -9.18
CA VAL A 71 -29.19 8.20 -10.63
C VAL A 71 -28.07 7.42 -11.36
N ILE A 72 -28.46 6.66 -12.39
CA ILE A 72 -27.51 6.02 -13.32
C ILE A 72 -27.57 6.78 -14.64
N MET A 73 -26.43 7.34 -15.06
CA MET A 73 -26.33 8.19 -16.24
C MET A 73 -25.62 7.47 -17.38
N SER A 74 -26.34 7.23 -18.50
CA SER A 74 -25.83 6.52 -19.68
C SER A 74 -26.17 7.26 -20.98
N ILE A 75 -25.79 8.55 -21.05
CA ILE A 75 -26.00 9.43 -22.22
C ILE A 75 -24.62 9.90 -22.76
N PRO A 76 -24.54 10.44 -24.00
CA PRO A 76 -23.27 10.98 -24.50
C PRO A 76 -22.68 12.06 -23.60
N ALA A 77 -21.36 12.09 -23.43
CA ALA A 77 -20.64 12.97 -22.50
C ALA A 77 -21.03 14.45 -22.62
N ALA A 78 -21.25 14.94 -23.84
CA ALA A 78 -21.64 16.33 -24.10
C ALA A 78 -22.95 16.79 -23.39
N PHE A 79 -23.80 15.86 -22.98
CA PHE A 79 -25.09 16.15 -22.33
C PHE A 79 -25.05 15.85 -20.81
N VAL A 80 -23.97 15.28 -20.30
CA VAL A 80 -23.88 14.82 -18.91
C VAL A 80 -23.94 16.00 -17.95
N ASN A 81 -23.15 17.06 -18.17
CA ASN A 81 -23.05 18.21 -17.27
C ASN A 81 -24.37 19.00 -17.16
N GLU A 82 -25.11 19.13 -18.26
CA GLU A 82 -26.46 19.72 -18.22
C GLU A 82 -27.44 18.85 -17.41
N SER A 83 -27.36 17.52 -17.59
CA SER A 83 -28.20 16.59 -16.82
C SER A 83 -27.84 16.54 -15.34
N ILE A 84 -26.56 16.77 -14.95
CA ILE A 84 -26.17 16.90 -13.55
C ILE A 84 -26.83 18.12 -12.90
N LYS A 85 -26.93 19.25 -13.59
CA LYS A 85 -27.66 20.44 -13.10
C LYS A 85 -29.13 20.11 -12.82
N ASP A 86 -29.78 19.44 -13.75
CA ASP A 86 -31.17 18.99 -13.57
C ASP A 86 -31.33 18.03 -12.37
N CYS A 87 -30.39 17.12 -12.18
CA CYS A 87 -30.35 16.20 -11.03
C CYS A 87 -30.15 16.97 -9.72
N GLY A 88 -29.22 17.93 -9.69
CA GLY A 88 -28.96 18.77 -8.52
C GLY A 88 -30.19 19.59 -8.09
N GLU A 89 -30.89 20.22 -9.06
CA GLU A 89 -32.14 20.95 -8.82
C GLU A 89 -33.28 20.01 -8.35
N ALA A 90 -33.25 18.71 -8.74
CA ALA A 90 -34.18 17.71 -8.26
C ALA A 90 -33.77 17.09 -6.88
N GLY A 91 -32.65 17.53 -6.31
CA GLY A 91 -32.17 17.09 -4.99
C GLY A 91 -31.53 15.70 -4.97
N VAL A 92 -31.00 15.23 -6.11
CA VAL A 92 -30.24 13.97 -6.19
C VAL A 92 -28.91 14.11 -5.45
N GLU A 93 -28.56 13.14 -4.63
CA GLU A 93 -27.32 13.12 -3.82
C GLU A 93 -26.32 12.04 -4.28
N ASN A 94 -26.74 11.02 -5.03
CA ASN A 94 -25.88 9.95 -5.47
C ASN A 94 -26.06 9.62 -6.96
N MET A 95 -24.94 9.44 -7.65
CA MET A 95 -24.96 9.21 -9.09
C MET A 95 -23.85 8.26 -9.53
N VAL A 96 -24.11 7.41 -10.51
CA VAL A 96 -23.12 6.62 -11.25
C VAL A 96 -23.12 7.09 -12.69
N VAL A 97 -22.00 7.61 -13.18
CA VAL A 97 -21.82 8.07 -14.55
C VAL A 97 -21.13 7.01 -15.38
N ILE A 98 -21.92 6.29 -16.19
CA ILE A 98 -21.45 5.23 -17.09
C ILE A 98 -20.71 5.83 -18.30
N SER A 99 -21.16 7.00 -18.73
CA SER A 99 -20.72 7.69 -19.95
C SER A 99 -19.18 7.85 -19.99
N ALA A 100 -18.59 7.47 -21.12
CA ALA A 100 -17.21 7.75 -21.48
C ALA A 100 -17.12 9.01 -22.36
N GLY A 101 -15.93 9.54 -22.58
CA GLY A 101 -15.67 10.75 -23.36
C GLY A 101 -15.22 11.93 -22.48
N PHE A 102 -14.53 11.64 -21.40
CA PHE A 102 -13.97 12.58 -20.43
C PHE A 102 -12.43 12.58 -20.52
N LYS A 103 -11.69 12.71 -19.43
CA LYS A 103 -10.21 12.87 -19.46
C LYS A 103 -9.46 11.77 -20.23
N GLU A 104 -10.03 10.57 -20.35
CA GLU A 104 -9.44 9.46 -21.10
C GLU A 104 -9.33 9.74 -22.61
N ILE A 105 -10.05 10.73 -23.15
CA ILE A 105 -9.93 11.14 -24.56
C ILE A 105 -9.04 12.36 -24.79
N GLY A 106 -8.39 12.89 -23.73
CA GLY A 106 -7.48 14.02 -23.80
C GLY A 106 -8.07 15.35 -23.32
N GLU A 107 -7.47 16.46 -23.72
CA GLU A 107 -7.72 17.80 -23.14
C GLU A 107 -9.19 18.27 -23.20
N GLU A 108 -9.90 18.01 -24.29
CA GLU A 108 -11.33 18.39 -24.38
C GLU A 108 -12.19 17.62 -23.39
N GLY A 109 -11.91 16.32 -23.24
CA GLY A 109 -12.58 15.48 -22.26
C GLY A 109 -12.22 15.84 -20.83
N ALA A 110 -10.98 16.24 -20.55
CA ALA A 110 -10.55 16.70 -19.24
C ALA A 110 -11.32 17.95 -18.79
N LYS A 111 -11.56 18.91 -19.67
CA LYS A 111 -12.39 20.09 -19.36
C LYS A 111 -13.84 19.73 -18.99
N LEU A 112 -14.42 18.74 -19.68
CA LEU A 112 -15.75 18.25 -19.34
C LEU A 112 -15.77 17.58 -17.96
N GLU A 113 -14.70 16.87 -17.61
CA GLU A 113 -14.56 16.25 -16.28
C GLU A 113 -14.36 17.31 -15.18
N GLU A 114 -13.56 18.35 -15.41
CA GLU A 114 -13.41 19.48 -14.49
C GLU A 114 -14.75 20.17 -14.21
N GLU A 115 -15.56 20.41 -15.23
CA GLU A 115 -16.92 20.97 -15.06
C GLU A 115 -17.82 20.01 -14.27
N LEU A 116 -17.75 18.70 -14.56
CA LEU A 116 -18.47 17.66 -13.81
C LEU A 116 -18.12 17.73 -12.31
N VAL A 117 -16.83 17.79 -11.96
CA VAL A 117 -16.35 17.90 -10.59
C VAL A 117 -16.85 19.18 -9.92
N ALA A 118 -16.83 20.30 -10.63
CA ALA A 118 -17.34 21.56 -10.11
C ALA A 118 -18.85 21.48 -9.79
N LEU A 119 -19.65 20.92 -10.69
CA LEU A 119 -21.07 20.71 -10.50
C LEU A 119 -21.39 19.71 -9.37
N SER A 120 -20.62 18.62 -9.28
CA SER A 120 -20.72 17.66 -8.17
C SER A 120 -20.57 18.34 -6.81
N LYS A 121 -19.58 19.24 -6.69
CA LYS A 121 -19.34 20.03 -5.46
C LYS A 121 -20.45 21.07 -5.21
N GLU A 122 -20.89 21.77 -6.26
CA GLU A 122 -21.92 22.80 -6.18
C GLU A 122 -23.23 22.24 -5.65
N TYR A 123 -23.66 21.08 -6.15
CA TYR A 123 -24.93 20.45 -5.78
C TYR A 123 -24.79 19.40 -4.66
N GLY A 124 -23.58 19.07 -4.21
CA GLY A 124 -23.34 18.06 -3.17
C GLY A 124 -23.64 16.65 -3.62
N ILE A 125 -23.40 16.31 -4.89
CA ILE A 125 -23.68 14.99 -5.46
C ILE A 125 -22.45 14.09 -5.36
N ASN A 126 -22.58 12.91 -4.76
CA ASN A 126 -21.57 11.86 -4.79
C ASN A 126 -21.59 11.18 -6.17
N ILE A 127 -20.51 11.22 -6.92
CA ILE A 127 -20.42 10.65 -8.28
C ILE A 127 -19.38 9.54 -8.31
N ILE A 128 -19.79 8.32 -8.74
CA ILE A 128 -18.88 7.25 -9.19
C ILE A 128 -18.72 7.36 -10.71
N GLY A 129 -17.50 7.27 -11.21
CA GLY A 129 -17.16 7.47 -12.61
C GLY A 129 -16.57 8.86 -12.88
N PRO A 130 -16.71 9.45 -14.07
CA PRO A 130 -17.30 8.91 -15.30
C PRO A 130 -16.51 7.72 -15.89
N ASN A 131 -16.91 7.21 -17.06
CA ASN A 131 -16.28 6.07 -17.72
C ASN A 131 -16.30 4.80 -16.83
N SER A 132 -17.42 4.56 -16.15
CA SER A 132 -17.62 3.45 -15.22
C SER A 132 -18.45 2.34 -15.88
N LEU A 133 -18.23 1.09 -15.47
CA LEU A 133 -19.12 -0.02 -15.80
C LEU A 133 -20.42 0.02 -14.99
N GLY A 134 -20.41 0.66 -13.84
CA GLY A 134 -21.51 0.69 -12.88
C GLY A 134 -21.14 0.04 -11.54
N ILE A 135 -22.17 -0.16 -10.72
CA ILE A 135 -22.04 -0.79 -9.41
C ILE A 135 -23.07 -1.91 -9.24
N THR A 136 -22.72 -2.91 -8.41
CA THR A 136 -23.63 -3.95 -7.96
C THR A 136 -23.58 -4.10 -6.45
N ASP A 137 -24.73 -4.41 -5.83
CA ASP A 137 -24.85 -4.83 -4.43
C ASP A 137 -25.69 -6.11 -4.39
N SER A 138 -25.10 -7.21 -3.96
CA SER A 138 -25.76 -8.52 -3.96
C SER A 138 -26.76 -8.68 -2.80
N HIS A 139 -26.63 -7.89 -1.75
CA HIS A 139 -27.52 -7.91 -0.59
C HIS A 139 -28.78 -7.04 -0.80
N THR A 140 -28.66 -5.96 -1.59
CA THR A 140 -29.79 -5.13 -2.01
C THR A 140 -30.40 -5.56 -3.35
N PRO A 141 -30.06 -6.71 -3.91
CA PRO A 141 -30.13 -7.20 -5.29
C PRO A 141 -30.14 -6.11 -6.38
N LEU A 142 -29.25 -5.12 -6.23
CA LEU A 142 -29.09 -4.03 -7.19
C LEU A 142 -27.97 -4.32 -8.19
N ASN A 143 -28.30 -4.47 -9.46
CA ASN A 143 -27.32 -4.48 -10.55
C ASN A 143 -27.54 -3.23 -11.44
N SER A 144 -26.90 -2.14 -11.09
CA SER A 144 -26.93 -0.88 -11.83
C SER A 144 -25.73 -0.74 -12.78
N SER A 145 -25.22 -1.86 -13.26
CA SER A 145 -24.14 -1.95 -14.24
C SER A 145 -24.65 -2.44 -15.60
N PHE A 146 -23.80 -2.36 -16.61
CA PHE A 146 -24.03 -3.04 -17.90
C PHE A 146 -23.24 -4.35 -18.05
N ALA A 147 -22.76 -4.93 -16.94
CA ALA A 147 -22.30 -6.31 -16.90
C ALA A 147 -23.48 -7.28 -17.08
N GLN A 148 -23.24 -8.44 -17.69
CA GLN A 148 -24.33 -9.35 -18.08
C GLN A 148 -25.01 -10.08 -16.92
N MET A 149 -24.38 -10.12 -15.74
CA MET A 149 -24.84 -11.00 -14.66
C MET A 149 -24.71 -10.35 -13.29
N MET A 150 -25.61 -10.74 -12.38
CA MET A 150 -25.50 -10.45 -10.95
C MET A 150 -24.49 -11.41 -10.33
N PRO A 151 -23.46 -10.94 -9.58
CA PRO A 151 -22.54 -11.83 -8.92
C PRO A 151 -23.21 -12.67 -7.83
N PRO A 152 -22.67 -13.87 -7.50
CA PRO A 152 -23.13 -14.63 -6.34
C PRO A 152 -23.03 -13.80 -5.07
N LYS A 153 -24.02 -13.98 -4.18
CA LYS A 153 -24.03 -13.32 -2.88
C LYS A 153 -22.88 -13.81 -2.01
N GLY A 154 -22.13 -12.86 -1.40
CA GLY A 154 -21.02 -13.15 -0.50
C GLY A 154 -20.62 -11.92 0.30
N ASN A 155 -19.38 -11.89 0.77
CA ASN A 155 -18.86 -10.87 1.69
C ASN A 155 -17.54 -10.23 1.22
N ILE A 156 -17.15 -10.41 -0.04
CA ILE A 156 -16.01 -9.74 -0.65
C ILE A 156 -16.51 -8.47 -1.33
N ALA A 157 -15.96 -7.30 -1.01
CA ALA A 157 -16.14 -6.11 -1.81
C ALA A 157 -15.01 -6.01 -2.83
N PHE A 158 -15.36 -5.82 -4.11
CA PHE A 158 -14.38 -5.66 -5.19
C PHE A 158 -14.47 -4.27 -5.81
N ILE A 159 -13.38 -3.52 -5.76
CA ILE A 159 -13.21 -2.22 -6.40
C ILE A 159 -12.27 -2.37 -7.59
N SER A 160 -12.68 -1.89 -8.77
CA SER A 160 -11.83 -1.94 -9.97
C SER A 160 -11.83 -0.63 -10.75
N GLN A 161 -10.63 -0.18 -11.13
CA GLN A 161 -10.49 0.90 -12.10
C GLN A 161 -10.68 0.43 -13.54
N SER A 162 -10.55 -0.89 -13.80
CA SER A 162 -10.77 -1.48 -15.11
C SER A 162 -12.15 -2.14 -15.22
N GLY A 163 -13.03 -1.57 -16.06
CA GLY A 163 -14.35 -2.16 -16.33
C GLY A 163 -14.25 -3.53 -17.02
N ALA A 164 -13.33 -3.70 -17.96
CA ALA A 164 -13.14 -4.96 -18.67
C ALA A 164 -12.68 -6.10 -17.74
N MET A 165 -11.73 -5.81 -16.84
CA MET A 165 -11.30 -6.78 -15.83
C MET A 165 -12.44 -7.17 -14.90
N MET A 166 -13.28 -6.21 -14.52
CA MET A 166 -14.46 -6.48 -13.68
C MET A 166 -15.43 -7.46 -14.34
N VAL A 167 -15.73 -7.29 -15.64
CA VAL A 167 -16.62 -8.22 -16.36
C VAL A 167 -16.05 -9.63 -16.40
N ALA A 168 -14.76 -9.77 -16.73
CA ALA A 168 -14.10 -11.08 -16.80
C ALA A 168 -14.13 -11.80 -15.45
N LEU A 169 -13.94 -11.06 -14.37
CA LEU A 169 -13.96 -11.60 -13.02
C LEU A 169 -15.34 -11.96 -12.50
N LEU A 170 -16.36 -11.19 -12.86
CA LEU A 170 -17.74 -11.55 -12.55
C LEU A 170 -18.13 -12.88 -13.23
N ASP A 171 -17.76 -13.07 -14.50
CA ASP A 171 -18.00 -14.33 -15.21
C ASP A 171 -17.27 -15.52 -14.55
N TRP A 172 -15.98 -15.32 -14.20
CA TRP A 172 -15.18 -16.33 -13.51
C TRP A 172 -15.74 -16.69 -12.12
N SER A 173 -16.28 -15.71 -11.38
CA SER A 173 -16.81 -15.92 -10.02
C SER A 173 -17.97 -16.90 -9.97
N LEU A 174 -18.76 -17.03 -11.05
CA LEU A 174 -19.88 -17.95 -11.14
C LEU A 174 -19.44 -19.41 -11.05
N THR A 175 -18.26 -19.71 -11.56
CA THR A 175 -17.70 -21.08 -11.57
C THR A 175 -16.77 -21.34 -10.39
N SER A 176 -16.13 -20.30 -9.85
CA SER A 176 -15.18 -20.43 -8.74
C SER A 176 -15.83 -20.50 -7.35
N GLY A 177 -17.15 -20.23 -7.25
CA GLY A 177 -17.86 -20.22 -5.96
C GLY A 177 -17.52 -19.05 -5.06
N ILE A 178 -16.95 -17.97 -5.63
CA ILE A 178 -16.63 -16.72 -4.93
C ILE A 178 -17.85 -15.80 -4.99
N GLY A 179 -18.31 -15.35 -3.83
CA GLY A 179 -19.42 -14.41 -3.71
C GLY A 179 -18.97 -13.02 -3.30
N PHE A 180 -19.67 -12.00 -3.80
CA PHE A 180 -19.38 -10.61 -3.50
C PHE A 180 -20.49 -9.97 -2.67
N SER A 181 -20.12 -9.03 -1.79
CA SER A 181 -21.06 -8.07 -1.19
C SER A 181 -21.36 -6.96 -2.19
N LYS A 182 -20.31 -6.34 -2.70
CA LYS A 182 -20.39 -5.24 -3.67
C LYS A 182 -19.32 -5.38 -4.74
N VAL A 183 -19.65 -4.94 -5.97
CA VAL A 183 -18.67 -4.81 -7.06
C VAL A 183 -18.80 -3.41 -7.64
N ILE A 184 -17.70 -2.67 -7.69
CA ILE A 184 -17.67 -1.24 -7.96
C ILE A 184 -16.66 -0.92 -9.05
N SER A 185 -17.13 -0.38 -10.17
CA SER A 185 -16.25 0.16 -11.21
C SER A 185 -16.03 1.65 -10.96
N LEU A 186 -14.80 2.01 -10.62
CA LEU A 186 -14.43 3.40 -10.32
C LEU A 186 -14.44 4.33 -11.53
N GLY A 187 -14.09 3.83 -12.72
CA GLY A 187 -13.87 4.66 -13.89
C GLY A 187 -12.76 5.70 -13.66
N ASN A 188 -13.01 6.94 -14.06
CA ASN A 188 -12.04 8.04 -13.96
C ASN A 188 -11.85 8.61 -12.55
N LYS A 189 -12.66 8.25 -11.57
CA LYS A 189 -12.60 8.72 -10.17
C LYS A 189 -12.76 10.24 -10.01
N ALA A 190 -13.64 10.85 -10.78
CA ALA A 190 -13.80 12.31 -10.76
C ALA A 190 -14.53 12.82 -9.51
N GLY A 191 -15.30 11.99 -8.82
CA GLY A 191 -16.09 12.36 -7.64
C GLY A 191 -15.73 11.58 -6.38
N VAL A 192 -16.19 10.33 -6.29
CA VAL A 192 -15.88 9.43 -5.18
C VAL A 192 -14.57 8.70 -5.49
N THR A 193 -13.64 8.72 -4.54
CA THR A 193 -12.31 8.09 -4.67
C THR A 193 -12.30 6.66 -4.13
N GLU A 194 -11.26 5.90 -4.45
CA GLU A 194 -11.01 4.59 -3.84
C GLU A 194 -10.89 4.66 -2.33
N THR A 195 -10.23 5.70 -1.80
CA THR A 195 -10.08 5.93 -0.35
C THR A 195 -11.44 6.05 0.33
N GLU A 196 -12.33 6.90 -0.20
CA GLU A 196 -13.68 7.10 0.35
C GLU A 196 -14.54 5.83 0.27
N LEU A 197 -14.36 5.01 -0.79
CA LEU A 197 -15.05 3.72 -0.92
C LEU A 197 -14.53 2.69 0.08
N MET A 198 -13.21 2.60 0.27
CA MET A 198 -12.60 1.71 1.26
C MET A 198 -13.08 2.07 2.68
N GLU A 199 -13.10 3.36 3.04
CA GLU A 199 -13.64 3.83 4.32
C GLU A 199 -15.12 3.44 4.50
N TYR A 200 -15.95 3.60 3.48
CA TYR A 200 -17.35 3.20 3.51
C TYR A 200 -17.52 1.68 3.69
N LEU A 201 -16.76 0.88 2.92
CA LEU A 201 -16.82 -0.57 2.94
C LEU A 201 -16.28 -1.16 4.25
N ALA A 202 -15.36 -0.49 4.93
CA ALA A 202 -14.90 -0.90 6.24
C ALA A 202 -16.01 -0.86 7.30
N GLU A 203 -16.98 0.03 7.15
CA GLU A 203 -18.15 0.12 8.04
C GLU A 203 -19.32 -0.78 7.58
N ASP A 204 -19.28 -1.32 6.34
CA ASP A 204 -20.37 -2.14 5.81
C ASP A 204 -20.41 -3.53 6.45
N PRO A 205 -21.47 -3.91 7.20
CA PRO A 205 -21.53 -5.20 7.89
C PRO A 205 -21.60 -6.42 6.95
N GLU A 206 -21.89 -6.19 5.66
CA GLU A 206 -22.00 -7.25 4.66
C GLU A 206 -20.65 -7.55 4.00
N THR A 207 -19.62 -6.72 4.25
CA THR A 207 -18.28 -6.86 3.69
C THR A 207 -17.32 -7.37 4.76
N ALA A 208 -16.58 -8.44 4.50
CA ALA A 208 -15.55 -8.99 5.36
C ALA A 208 -14.14 -8.58 4.90
N VAL A 209 -13.93 -8.45 3.60
CA VAL A 209 -12.65 -8.09 2.98
C VAL A 209 -12.88 -7.20 1.78
N ILE A 210 -11.97 -6.24 1.56
CA ILE A 210 -11.97 -5.34 0.41
C ILE A 210 -10.81 -5.73 -0.49
N ILE A 211 -11.10 -6.10 -1.73
CA ILE A 211 -10.08 -6.38 -2.73
C ILE A 211 -10.13 -5.34 -3.85
N CYS A 212 -8.97 -4.90 -4.34
CA CYS A 212 -8.91 -3.81 -5.30
C CYS A 212 -7.97 -4.10 -6.47
N TYR A 213 -8.39 -3.72 -7.68
CA TYR A 213 -7.52 -3.55 -8.83
C TYR A 213 -7.38 -2.05 -9.12
N LEU A 214 -6.17 -1.50 -8.91
CA LEU A 214 -5.91 -0.07 -9.04
C LEU A 214 -4.77 0.21 -10.02
N GLU A 215 -4.94 1.22 -10.85
CA GLU A 215 -3.93 1.74 -11.80
C GLU A 215 -3.23 2.98 -11.21
N SER A 216 -3.96 3.74 -10.39
CA SER A 216 -3.47 4.91 -9.67
C SER A 216 -4.24 5.08 -8.37
N ILE A 217 -3.69 5.81 -7.42
CA ILE A 217 -4.41 6.30 -6.23
C ILE A 217 -4.69 7.79 -6.42
N SER A 218 -5.79 8.28 -5.86
CA SER A 218 -6.10 9.70 -5.86
C SER A 218 -5.11 10.46 -4.99
N ASP A 219 -4.76 11.67 -5.40
CA ASP A 219 -3.87 12.54 -4.64
C ASP A 219 -4.57 12.96 -3.33
N ASP A 220 -4.08 12.43 -2.21
CA ASP A 220 -4.63 12.67 -0.88
C ASP A 220 -3.51 12.59 0.17
N ASP A 221 -3.12 13.74 0.69
CA ASP A 221 -2.11 13.87 1.75
C ASP A 221 -2.42 13.04 3.02
N ASN A 222 -3.68 12.60 3.17
CA ASN A 222 -4.14 11.81 4.32
C ASN A 222 -4.30 10.32 4.03
N PHE A 223 -3.92 9.84 2.84
CA PHE A 223 -4.15 8.45 2.42
C PHE A 223 -3.70 7.43 3.49
N VAL A 224 -2.45 7.48 3.92
CA VAL A 224 -1.90 6.54 4.92
C VAL A 224 -2.71 6.58 6.21
N LYS A 225 -3.01 7.77 6.73
CA LYS A 225 -3.78 7.94 7.97
C LYS A 225 -5.23 7.44 7.85
N ALA A 226 -5.87 7.66 6.71
CA ALA A 226 -7.21 7.17 6.43
C ALA A 226 -7.20 5.64 6.33
N MET A 227 -6.22 5.08 5.60
CA MET A 227 -6.13 3.65 5.39
C MET A 227 -5.74 2.87 6.65
N ARG A 228 -4.86 3.38 7.52
CA ARG A 228 -4.61 2.77 8.84
C ARG A 228 -5.89 2.55 9.66
N LYS A 229 -6.78 3.55 9.67
CA LYS A 229 -8.07 3.45 10.37
C LYS A 229 -9.02 2.46 9.70
N THR A 230 -8.89 2.30 8.40
CA THR A 230 -9.72 1.43 7.58
C THR A 230 -9.25 -0.01 7.69
N THR A 231 -7.95 -0.26 7.57
CA THR A 231 -7.32 -1.59 7.68
C THR A 231 -7.42 -2.15 9.10
N ALA A 232 -7.42 -1.30 10.13
CA ALA A 232 -7.69 -1.71 11.51
C ALA A 232 -9.11 -2.30 11.71
N LYS A 233 -10.01 -2.16 10.74
CA LYS A 233 -11.39 -2.70 10.81
C LYS A 233 -11.58 -3.89 9.88
N LYS A 234 -10.97 -3.84 8.69
CA LYS A 234 -11.10 -4.89 7.67
C LYS A 234 -9.86 -4.99 6.81
N PRO A 235 -9.48 -6.19 6.39
CA PRO A 235 -8.36 -6.39 5.48
C PRO A 235 -8.65 -5.76 4.12
N ILE A 236 -7.63 -5.09 3.57
CA ILE A 236 -7.62 -4.51 2.24
C ILE A 236 -6.48 -5.16 1.46
N VAL A 237 -6.81 -5.75 0.31
CA VAL A 237 -5.82 -6.39 -0.58
C VAL A 237 -5.82 -5.66 -1.92
N VAL A 238 -4.67 -5.23 -2.39
CA VAL A 238 -4.56 -4.39 -3.59
C VAL A 238 -3.61 -4.98 -4.60
N LEU A 239 -4.09 -5.18 -5.81
CA LEU A 239 -3.29 -5.36 -7.00
C LEU A 239 -3.10 -4.00 -7.67
N LYS A 240 -1.88 -3.43 -7.56
CA LYS A 240 -1.50 -2.18 -8.23
C LYS A 240 -0.83 -2.51 -9.56
N SER A 241 -1.44 -2.11 -10.67
CA SER A 241 -0.82 -2.27 -12.00
C SER A 241 0.20 -1.17 -12.29
N GLY A 242 1.09 -1.41 -13.25
CA GLY A 242 2.15 -0.47 -13.62
C GLY A 242 3.32 -0.44 -12.65
N SER A 243 3.69 -1.59 -12.07
CA SER A 243 4.83 -1.75 -11.16
C SER A 243 6.20 -1.70 -11.84
N SER A 244 6.28 -2.02 -13.13
CA SER A 244 7.50 -1.89 -13.91
C SER A 244 7.52 -0.57 -14.70
N ASN A 245 8.71 -0.10 -15.11
CA ASN A 245 8.83 1.10 -15.94
C ASN A 245 7.97 1.04 -17.22
N ALA A 246 7.98 -0.11 -17.91
CA ALA A 246 7.14 -0.31 -19.09
C ALA A 246 5.65 -0.37 -18.75
N GLY A 247 5.31 -0.99 -17.62
CA GLY A 247 3.94 -1.04 -17.11
C GLY A 247 3.42 0.35 -16.68
N ALA A 248 4.26 1.16 -16.05
CA ALA A 248 3.93 2.54 -15.66
C ALA A 248 3.67 3.44 -16.88
N GLU A 249 4.48 3.30 -17.96
CA GLU A 249 4.25 4.00 -19.21
C GLU A 249 2.93 3.59 -19.88
N ALA A 250 2.63 2.28 -19.88
CA ALA A 250 1.37 1.76 -20.40
C ALA A 250 0.16 2.25 -19.58
N ALA A 251 0.24 2.24 -18.26
CA ALA A 251 -0.81 2.73 -17.36
C ALA A 251 -1.06 4.23 -17.55
N SER A 252 0.01 5.04 -17.61
CA SER A 252 -0.08 6.50 -17.87
C SER A 252 -0.75 6.80 -19.20
N SER A 253 -0.43 6.04 -20.25
CA SER A 253 -1.03 6.18 -21.58
C SER A 253 -2.53 5.84 -21.57
N HIS A 254 -2.94 4.90 -20.72
CA HIS A 254 -4.32 4.43 -20.62
C HIS A 254 -5.21 5.35 -19.76
N THR A 255 -4.68 5.87 -18.65
CA THR A 255 -5.47 6.64 -17.66
C THR A 255 -5.28 8.15 -17.77
N GLY A 256 -4.24 8.62 -18.48
CA GLY A 256 -3.85 10.02 -18.50
C GLY A 256 -3.29 10.54 -17.15
N ALA A 257 -3.05 9.65 -16.18
CA ALA A 257 -2.48 9.99 -14.89
C ALA A 257 -0.95 9.80 -14.90
N LEU A 258 -0.22 10.70 -14.23
CA LEU A 258 1.23 10.50 -13.98
C LEU A 258 1.38 9.33 -12.99
N ALA A 259 2.17 8.32 -13.35
CA ALA A 259 2.51 7.24 -12.44
C ALA A 259 3.45 7.77 -11.35
N GLY A 260 3.11 7.57 -10.07
CA GLY A 260 4.01 7.73 -8.95
C GLY A 260 5.09 6.63 -8.95
N SER A 261 6.12 6.81 -8.12
CA SER A 261 7.16 5.79 -7.92
C SER A 261 6.55 4.51 -7.33
N ASP A 262 6.87 3.34 -7.89
CA ASP A 262 6.36 2.06 -7.37
C ASP A 262 6.80 1.82 -5.92
N LEU A 263 8.02 2.25 -5.57
CA LEU A 263 8.54 2.27 -4.22
C LEU A 263 7.65 3.09 -3.26
N ALA A 264 7.15 4.25 -3.70
CA ALA A 264 6.27 5.07 -2.87
C ALA A 264 4.92 4.37 -2.61
N PHE A 265 4.39 3.64 -3.60
CA PHE A 265 3.20 2.80 -3.40
C PHE A 265 3.46 1.67 -2.41
N ASP A 266 4.58 0.95 -2.53
CA ASP A 266 4.96 -0.11 -1.59
C ASP A 266 5.02 0.42 -0.17
N THR A 267 5.75 1.52 0.03
CA THR A 267 5.90 2.18 1.33
C THR A 267 4.54 2.65 1.89
N ALA A 268 3.70 3.28 1.05
CA ALA A 268 2.39 3.76 1.47
C ALA A 268 1.44 2.62 1.86
N PHE A 269 1.44 1.51 1.11
CA PHE A 269 0.61 0.35 1.40
C PHE A 269 1.06 -0.36 2.67
N GLU A 270 2.36 -0.60 2.83
CA GLU A 270 2.93 -1.21 4.02
C GLU A 270 2.56 -0.41 5.28
N GLN A 271 2.82 0.91 5.29
CA GLN A 271 2.49 1.77 6.43
C GLN A 271 0.99 1.93 6.66
N SER A 272 0.17 1.70 5.65
CA SER A 272 -1.30 1.72 5.74
C SER A 272 -1.89 0.40 6.22
N GLY A 273 -1.10 -0.68 6.29
CA GLY A 273 -1.59 -2.03 6.54
C GLY A 273 -2.36 -2.64 5.36
N ILE A 274 -2.18 -2.11 4.15
CA ILE A 274 -2.73 -2.65 2.91
C ILE A 274 -1.83 -3.78 2.42
N LEU A 275 -2.43 -4.93 2.14
CA LEU A 275 -1.73 -6.07 1.57
C LEU A 275 -1.60 -5.90 0.05
N ARG A 276 -0.38 -5.74 -0.44
CA ARG A 276 -0.10 -5.65 -1.87
C ARG A 276 0.14 -7.03 -2.45
N VAL A 277 -0.46 -7.30 -3.64
CA VAL A 277 -0.31 -8.55 -4.38
C VAL A 277 0.19 -8.30 -5.79
N SER A 278 0.77 -9.35 -6.40
CA SER A 278 1.43 -9.30 -7.71
C SER A 278 0.57 -9.82 -8.86
N SER A 279 -0.49 -10.56 -8.57
CA SER A 279 -1.34 -11.18 -9.59
C SER A 279 -2.81 -11.20 -9.22
N MET A 280 -3.67 -11.34 -10.25
CA MET A 280 -5.12 -11.48 -10.05
C MET A 280 -5.47 -12.78 -9.31
N ALA A 281 -4.73 -13.87 -9.54
CA ALA A 281 -4.96 -15.13 -8.84
C ALA A 281 -4.74 -14.94 -7.33
N GLU A 282 -3.60 -14.38 -6.95
CA GLU A 282 -3.25 -14.06 -5.57
C GLU A 282 -4.29 -13.13 -4.90
N LEU A 283 -4.75 -12.07 -5.61
CA LEU A 283 -5.79 -11.17 -5.12
C LEU A 283 -7.06 -11.91 -4.68
N PHE A 284 -7.51 -12.87 -5.49
CA PHE A 284 -8.72 -13.62 -5.20
C PHE A 284 -8.49 -14.76 -4.21
N ASP A 285 -7.34 -15.42 -4.24
CA ASP A 285 -7.00 -16.48 -3.29
C ASP A 285 -6.91 -15.94 -1.86
N ILE A 286 -6.27 -14.78 -1.68
CA ILE A 286 -6.22 -14.08 -0.39
C ILE A 286 -7.62 -13.55 0.00
N GLY A 287 -8.34 -12.94 -0.94
CA GLY A 287 -9.73 -12.50 -0.71
C GLY A 287 -10.63 -13.64 -0.25
N LEU A 288 -10.48 -14.83 -0.85
CA LEU A 288 -11.21 -16.04 -0.46
C LEU A 288 -10.88 -16.45 0.98
N ALA A 289 -9.60 -16.43 1.37
CA ALA A 289 -9.17 -16.78 2.72
C ALA A 289 -9.82 -15.85 3.76
N PHE A 290 -9.67 -14.53 3.63
CA PHE A 290 -10.29 -13.57 4.53
C PHE A 290 -11.83 -13.62 4.56
N SER A 291 -12.45 -14.02 3.45
CA SER A 291 -13.91 -14.14 3.39
C SER A 291 -14.45 -15.38 4.11
N LYS A 292 -13.60 -16.38 4.37
CA LYS A 292 -14.04 -17.72 4.80
C LYS A 292 -13.44 -18.17 6.11
N ALA A 293 -12.16 -17.94 6.35
CA ALA A 293 -11.46 -18.40 7.53
C ALA A 293 -11.37 -17.33 8.62
N PRO A 294 -11.32 -17.71 9.92
CA PRO A 294 -10.93 -16.78 10.98
C PRO A 294 -9.45 -16.41 10.85
N LEU A 295 -9.05 -15.32 11.48
CA LEU A 295 -7.63 -14.92 11.53
C LEU A 295 -6.83 -15.90 12.41
N PRO A 296 -5.56 -16.19 12.07
CA PRO A 296 -4.67 -16.96 12.92
C PRO A 296 -4.24 -16.15 14.16
N GLU A 297 -3.99 -16.84 15.28
CA GLU A 297 -3.47 -16.21 16.49
C GLU A 297 -1.94 -16.00 16.47
N GLY A 298 -1.23 -16.71 15.59
CA GLY A 298 0.20 -16.65 15.37
C GLY A 298 0.59 -17.23 14.02
N ASN A 299 1.88 -17.48 13.82
CA ASN A 299 2.46 -17.95 12.56
C ASN A 299 2.79 -19.45 12.51
N ASN A 300 2.44 -20.21 13.56
CA ASN A 300 2.74 -21.64 13.66
C ASN A 300 1.73 -22.51 12.89
N VAL A 301 2.19 -23.18 11.84
CA VAL A 301 1.36 -23.92 10.90
C VAL A 301 1.56 -25.43 11.05
N ALA A 302 0.46 -26.18 11.13
CA ALA A 302 0.48 -27.63 10.95
C ALA A 302 0.08 -27.98 9.52
N ILE A 303 0.63 -29.10 8.98
CA ILE A 303 0.32 -29.62 7.66
C ILE A 303 -0.10 -31.07 7.79
N ILE A 304 -1.26 -31.43 7.22
CA ILE A 304 -1.72 -32.82 7.05
C ILE A 304 -1.78 -33.12 5.55
N THR A 305 -1.15 -34.18 5.11
CA THR A 305 -1.13 -34.55 3.69
C THR A 305 -1.24 -36.07 3.50
N ASN A 306 -1.79 -36.51 2.35
CA ASN A 306 -1.67 -37.87 1.87
C ASN A 306 -0.66 -38.02 0.72
N ALA A 307 0.14 -36.97 0.48
CA ALA A 307 1.12 -36.91 -0.60
C ALA A 307 2.39 -36.18 -0.14
N GLY A 308 3.40 -36.91 0.26
CA GLY A 308 4.64 -36.35 0.84
C GLY A 308 5.32 -35.29 0.00
N GLY A 309 5.36 -35.45 -1.34
CA GLY A 309 5.94 -34.44 -2.24
C GLY A 309 5.23 -33.09 -2.19
N GLY A 310 3.91 -33.10 -2.06
CA GLY A 310 3.15 -31.87 -1.88
C GLY A 310 3.43 -31.19 -0.53
N GLY A 311 3.60 -32.00 0.54
CA GLY A 311 4.01 -31.49 1.86
C GLY A 311 5.34 -30.75 1.81
N VAL A 312 6.32 -31.25 1.05
CA VAL A 312 7.62 -30.58 0.88
C VAL A 312 7.46 -29.23 0.19
N LEU A 313 6.68 -29.14 -0.91
CA LEU A 313 6.42 -27.87 -1.59
C LEU A 313 5.75 -26.85 -0.67
N THR A 314 4.83 -27.31 0.19
CA THR A 314 4.18 -26.43 1.18
C THR A 314 5.19 -25.85 2.16
N VAL A 315 6.12 -26.66 2.67
CA VAL A 315 7.18 -26.20 3.60
C VAL A 315 8.13 -25.21 2.93
N ASP A 316 8.55 -25.49 1.69
CA ASP A 316 9.41 -24.59 0.93
C ASP A 316 8.78 -23.21 0.73
N GLU A 317 7.46 -23.16 0.47
CA GLU A 317 6.73 -21.90 0.35
C GLU A 317 6.55 -21.23 1.71
N MET A 318 6.25 -21.98 2.77
CA MET A 318 6.13 -21.42 4.12
C MET A 318 7.41 -20.70 4.57
N GLU A 319 8.58 -21.29 4.31
CA GLU A 319 9.87 -20.66 4.63
C GLU A 319 10.07 -19.35 3.86
N ARG A 320 9.66 -19.30 2.58
CA ARG A 320 9.72 -18.07 1.78
C ARG A 320 8.80 -16.96 2.31
N GLN A 321 7.65 -17.35 2.86
CA GLN A 321 6.64 -16.44 3.39
C GLN A 321 6.78 -16.13 4.89
N GLY A 322 7.81 -16.67 5.56
CA GLY A 322 8.08 -16.43 6.98
C GLY A 322 7.10 -17.11 7.95
N LEU A 323 6.37 -18.14 7.50
CA LEU A 323 5.54 -18.96 8.37
C LEU A 323 6.36 -20.06 9.05
N GLU A 324 6.00 -20.41 10.28
CA GLU A 324 6.75 -21.39 11.07
C GLU A 324 6.07 -22.77 11.08
N LEU A 325 6.87 -23.80 10.92
CA LEU A 325 6.40 -25.19 10.97
C LEU A 325 6.34 -25.67 12.43
N VAL A 326 5.15 -25.96 12.94
CA VAL A 326 4.96 -26.49 14.31
C VAL A 326 5.83 -27.69 14.58
N GLN A 327 6.55 -27.69 15.69
CA GLN A 327 7.32 -28.82 16.19
C GLN A 327 6.53 -29.52 17.29
N PHE A 328 5.84 -30.63 16.95
CA PHE A 328 5.05 -31.39 17.91
C PHE A 328 5.91 -32.01 19.01
N ASP A 329 5.42 -32.04 20.22
CA ASP A 329 6.03 -32.74 21.32
C ASP A 329 5.87 -34.27 21.18
N GLU A 330 6.59 -35.04 22.00
CA GLU A 330 6.53 -36.50 21.92
C GLU A 330 5.15 -37.06 22.35
N GLU A 331 4.40 -36.36 23.18
CA GLU A 331 3.05 -36.79 23.58
C GLU A 331 2.09 -36.71 22.38
N THR A 332 2.12 -35.61 21.64
CA THR A 332 1.32 -35.44 20.41
C THR A 332 1.72 -36.45 19.37
N LYS A 333 3.05 -36.65 19.15
CA LYS A 333 3.54 -37.68 18.22
C LYS A 333 3.12 -39.09 18.60
N GLU A 334 3.12 -39.44 19.89
CA GLU A 334 2.65 -40.76 20.36
C GLU A 334 1.15 -40.96 20.12
N LYS A 335 0.35 -39.90 20.26
CA LYS A 335 -1.08 -39.94 19.90
C LYS A 335 -1.27 -40.18 18.40
N LEU A 336 -0.53 -39.49 17.56
CA LEU A 336 -0.57 -39.65 16.11
C LEU A 336 -0.11 -41.04 15.65
N ARG A 337 0.94 -41.61 16.26
CA ARG A 337 1.43 -42.97 15.96
C ARG A 337 0.41 -44.09 16.18
N LYS A 338 -0.65 -43.84 16.96
CA LYS A 338 -1.73 -44.82 17.15
C LYS A 338 -2.63 -44.99 15.96
N GLY A 339 -2.78 -43.92 15.15
CA GLY A 339 -3.64 -43.88 13.98
C GLY A 339 -2.87 -43.91 12.63
N ILE A 340 -1.60 -43.50 12.62
CA ILE A 340 -0.77 -43.40 11.41
C ILE A 340 0.18 -44.59 11.35
N PRO A 341 0.22 -45.38 10.23
CA PRO A 341 1.15 -46.49 10.02
C PRO A 341 2.61 -46.05 10.06
N GLU A 342 3.53 -47.00 10.25
CA GLU A 342 4.99 -46.74 10.32
C GLU A 342 5.55 -46.10 9.04
N GLU A 343 4.94 -46.36 7.88
CA GLU A 343 5.30 -45.81 6.60
C GLU A 343 4.95 -44.35 6.43
N GLY A 344 4.02 -43.84 7.27
CA GLY A 344 3.64 -42.44 7.33
C GLY A 344 4.54 -41.61 8.22
N SER A 345 4.29 -40.30 8.26
CA SER A 345 5.01 -39.36 9.12
C SER A 345 4.11 -38.81 10.23
N VAL A 346 4.59 -38.80 11.46
CA VAL A 346 3.98 -38.09 12.59
C VAL A 346 4.69 -36.76 12.89
N ASN A 347 5.78 -36.47 12.17
CA ASN A 347 6.38 -35.15 12.19
C ASN A 347 5.59 -34.24 11.25
N ASN A 348 5.71 -32.93 11.45
CA ASN A 348 5.12 -31.95 10.56
C ASN A 348 6.04 -31.77 9.32
N PRO A 349 5.58 -31.96 8.08
CA PRO A 349 4.23 -32.38 7.64
C PRO A 349 3.84 -33.79 8.10
N ILE A 350 2.60 -33.93 8.56
CA ILE A 350 2.01 -35.20 8.93
C ILE A 350 1.56 -35.92 7.67
N ASP A 351 2.21 -37.06 7.32
CA ASP A 351 1.83 -37.85 6.15
C ASP A 351 0.93 -39.02 6.59
N VAL A 352 -0.35 -38.89 6.24
CA VAL A 352 -1.37 -39.92 6.54
C VAL A 352 -1.42 -41.04 5.50
N LEU A 353 -0.57 -40.99 4.49
CA LEU A 353 -0.44 -41.93 3.34
C LEU A 353 -1.62 -41.83 2.34
N GLY A 354 -1.32 -42.23 1.09
CA GLY A 354 -2.27 -42.17 -0.03
C GLY A 354 -3.48 -43.09 0.10
N ASP A 355 -3.45 -44.08 0.97
CA ASP A 355 -4.55 -45.02 1.28
C ASP A 355 -5.38 -44.65 2.49
N ALA A 356 -5.15 -43.46 3.08
CA ALA A 356 -5.77 -43.04 4.32
C ALA A 356 -7.32 -43.04 4.22
N PRO A 357 -8.01 -43.82 5.08
CA PRO A 357 -9.46 -43.74 5.18
C PRO A 357 -9.85 -42.43 5.88
N VAL A 358 -11.11 -42.01 5.71
CA VAL A 358 -11.68 -40.80 6.34
C VAL A 358 -11.46 -40.75 7.84
N GLN A 359 -11.55 -41.91 8.52
CA GLN A 359 -11.34 -42.01 9.98
C GLN A 359 -9.94 -41.59 10.39
N ARG A 360 -8.90 -41.91 9.58
CA ARG A 360 -7.50 -41.49 9.87
C ARG A 360 -7.36 -39.97 9.79
N TYR A 361 -7.98 -39.32 8.81
CA TYR A 361 -8.04 -37.85 8.75
C TYR A 361 -8.73 -37.27 9.98
N LYS A 362 -9.90 -37.80 10.37
CA LYS A 362 -10.66 -37.31 11.50
C LYS A 362 -9.89 -37.40 12.83
N GLU A 363 -9.23 -38.53 13.10
CA GLU A 363 -8.40 -38.72 14.29
C GLU A 363 -7.17 -37.79 14.28
N THR A 364 -6.52 -37.63 13.14
CA THR A 364 -5.37 -36.73 12.99
C THR A 364 -5.79 -35.27 13.21
N LEU A 365 -6.90 -34.85 12.61
CA LEU A 365 -7.47 -33.51 12.77
C LEU A 365 -7.79 -33.19 14.24
N ASP A 366 -8.47 -34.12 14.95
CA ASP A 366 -8.81 -33.94 16.37
C ASP A 366 -7.57 -33.79 17.26
N ILE A 367 -6.49 -34.54 16.98
CA ILE A 367 -5.23 -34.42 17.73
C ILE A 367 -4.51 -33.09 17.40
N VAL A 368 -4.39 -32.71 16.14
CA VAL A 368 -3.63 -31.54 15.70
C VAL A 368 -4.33 -30.24 16.12
N LEU A 369 -5.63 -30.16 15.95
CA LEU A 369 -6.39 -28.96 16.30
C LEU A 369 -6.51 -28.72 17.83
N LYS A 370 -6.31 -29.76 18.64
CA LYS A 370 -6.24 -29.65 20.12
C LYS A 370 -4.89 -29.16 20.62
N ASP A 371 -3.85 -29.22 19.79
CA ASP A 371 -2.53 -28.77 20.20
C ASP A 371 -2.47 -27.23 20.24
N ASP A 372 -2.18 -26.66 21.39
CA ASP A 372 -2.15 -25.21 21.60
C ASP A 372 -1.01 -24.50 20.84
N GLN A 373 -0.02 -25.27 20.37
CA GLN A 373 1.06 -24.72 19.54
C GLN A 373 0.64 -24.50 18.08
N VAL A 374 -0.50 -25.02 17.65
CA VAL A 374 -0.99 -24.89 16.27
C VAL A 374 -1.86 -23.65 16.16
N ASP A 375 -1.44 -22.66 15.41
CA ASP A 375 -2.21 -21.45 15.13
C ASP A 375 -3.11 -21.62 13.88
N SER A 376 -2.67 -22.45 12.93
CA SER A 376 -3.38 -22.69 11.68
C SER A 376 -3.06 -24.06 11.08
N LEU A 377 -3.92 -24.54 10.17
CA LEU A 377 -3.78 -25.85 9.56
C LEU A 377 -3.95 -25.77 8.03
N ILE A 378 -2.98 -26.34 7.29
CA ILE A 378 -3.10 -26.62 5.87
C ILE A 378 -3.33 -28.12 5.69
N ILE A 379 -4.43 -28.48 5.01
CA ILE A 379 -4.77 -29.88 4.69
C ILE A 379 -4.62 -30.06 3.20
N MET A 380 -3.78 -31.01 2.80
CA MET A 380 -3.56 -31.32 1.40
C MET A 380 -4.07 -32.71 1.06
N VAL A 381 -4.89 -32.79 0.01
CA VAL A 381 -5.47 -34.05 -0.48
C VAL A 381 -5.19 -34.23 -1.95
N CYS A 382 -4.55 -35.36 -2.29
CA CYS A 382 -4.39 -35.85 -3.67
C CYS A 382 -5.45 -36.93 -3.97
N PRO A 383 -5.98 -36.99 -5.20
CA PRO A 383 -7.06 -37.90 -5.59
C PRO A 383 -6.53 -39.30 -5.88
N THR A 384 -6.04 -40.00 -4.86
CA THR A 384 -5.66 -41.41 -4.97
C THR A 384 -6.89 -42.27 -5.18
N ALA A 385 -6.72 -43.50 -5.69
CA ALA A 385 -7.85 -44.40 -5.98
C ALA A 385 -8.68 -44.80 -4.73
N SER A 386 -8.07 -44.66 -3.52
CA SER A 386 -8.69 -44.96 -2.23
C SER A 386 -9.21 -43.71 -1.50
N ALA A 387 -8.90 -42.51 -2.00
CA ALA A 387 -9.37 -41.27 -1.38
C ALA A 387 -10.89 -41.13 -1.50
N ASP A 388 -11.53 -40.69 -0.43
CA ASP A 388 -12.93 -40.27 -0.37
C ASP A 388 -12.98 -38.75 -0.11
N PRO A 389 -12.94 -37.90 -1.16
CA PRO A 389 -12.93 -36.45 -1.00
C PRO A 389 -14.11 -35.89 -0.22
N ASP A 390 -15.31 -36.44 -0.42
CA ASP A 390 -16.53 -35.96 0.22
C ASP A 390 -16.54 -36.34 1.70
N GLY A 391 -16.09 -37.56 2.04
CA GLY A 391 -15.93 -38.01 3.42
C GLY A 391 -14.85 -37.22 4.16
N ILE A 392 -13.72 -36.92 3.52
CA ILE A 392 -12.65 -36.06 4.08
C ILE A 392 -13.18 -34.64 4.32
N ALA A 393 -13.92 -34.05 3.35
CA ALA A 393 -14.51 -32.73 3.52
C ALA A 393 -15.49 -32.72 4.71
N ALA A 394 -16.32 -33.74 4.86
CA ALA A 394 -17.23 -33.86 6.00
C ALA A 394 -16.49 -33.96 7.34
N ALA A 395 -15.37 -34.70 7.42
CA ALA A 395 -14.54 -34.79 8.61
C ALA A 395 -13.90 -33.42 8.96
N ILE A 396 -13.40 -32.69 7.95
CA ILE A 396 -12.84 -31.33 8.14
C ILE A 396 -13.90 -30.40 8.71
N LEU A 397 -15.10 -30.41 8.18
CA LEU A 397 -16.20 -29.54 8.63
C LEU A 397 -16.61 -29.87 10.06
N GLU A 398 -16.69 -31.16 10.43
CA GLU A 398 -17.03 -31.59 11.79
C GLU A 398 -15.97 -31.14 12.80
N GLU A 399 -14.67 -31.27 12.49
CA GLU A 399 -13.62 -30.90 13.42
C GLU A 399 -13.42 -29.38 13.51
N ARG A 400 -13.55 -28.66 12.39
CA ARG A 400 -13.45 -27.19 12.36
C ARG A 400 -14.42 -26.51 13.35
N GLU A 401 -15.65 -26.99 13.44
CA GLU A 401 -16.66 -26.40 14.33
C GLU A 401 -16.29 -26.47 15.82
N LYS A 402 -15.36 -27.35 16.21
CA LYS A 402 -14.94 -27.56 17.58
C LYS A 402 -13.85 -26.59 18.05
N PHE A 403 -12.97 -26.11 17.14
CA PHE A 403 -11.71 -25.48 17.53
C PHE A 403 -11.52 -24.03 17.11
N GLY A 404 -12.23 -23.54 16.12
CA GLY A 404 -12.18 -22.14 15.69
C GLY A 404 -10.88 -21.69 15.00
N LYS A 405 -9.90 -22.60 14.82
CA LYS A 405 -8.62 -22.29 14.12
C LYS A 405 -8.83 -22.23 12.62
N PRO A 406 -8.08 -21.37 11.87
CA PRO A 406 -8.13 -21.32 10.42
C PRO A 406 -7.65 -22.64 9.81
N ILE A 407 -8.45 -23.17 8.88
CA ILE A 407 -8.13 -24.36 8.10
C ILE A 407 -8.21 -23.99 6.62
N LEU A 408 -7.11 -24.17 5.90
CA LEU A 408 -7.03 -23.99 4.44
C LEU A 408 -6.86 -25.37 3.79
N VAL A 409 -7.65 -25.67 2.76
CA VAL A 409 -7.65 -27.00 2.14
C VAL A 409 -7.07 -26.90 0.71
N VAL A 410 -6.08 -27.72 0.43
CA VAL A 410 -5.48 -27.87 -0.89
C VAL A 410 -5.93 -29.19 -1.51
N ASN A 411 -6.85 -29.12 -2.44
CA ASN A 411 -7.36 -30.27 -3.20
C ASN A 411 -6.65 -30.31 -4.56
N MET A 412 -5.54 -31.08 -4.62
CA MET A 412 -4.68 -31.17 -5.81
C MET A 412 -5.33 -32.02 -6.90
N GLY A 413 -6.31 -31.43 -7.59
CA GLY A 413 -7.03 -32.12 -8.67
C GLY A 413 -8.12 -31.23 -9.26
N GLY A 414 -8.92 -31.81 -10.14
CA GLY A 414 -9.99 -31.12 -10.83
C GLY A 414 -11.38 -31.68 -10.46
N PRO A 415 -12.11 -32.30 -11.41
CA PRO A 415 -13.52 -32.70 -11.22
C PRO A 415 -13.77 -33.62 -10.02
N THR A 416 -12.78 -34.42 -9.61
CA THR A 416 -12.89 -35.32 -8.45
C THR A 416 -13.19 -34.60 -7.14
N PHE A 417 -12.77 -33.32 -7.03
CA PHE A 417 -12.97 -32.51 -5.81
C PHE A 417 -14.10 -31.49 -5.91
N GLU A 418 -14.85 -31.45 -7.01
CA GLU A 418 -15.85 -30.39 -7.22
C GLU A 418 -16.92 -30.35 -6.12
N ALA A 419 -17.50 -31.50 -5.75
CA ALA A 419 -18.49 -31.59 -4.69
C ALA A 419 -17.89 -31.27 -3.30
N ALA A 420 -16.71 -31.81 -2.98
CA ALA A 420 -16.00 -31.53 -1.75
C ALA A 420 -15.63 -30.02 -1.62
N ASN A 421 -15.10 -29.42 -2.68
CA ASN A 421 -14.79 -27.97 -2.72
C ASN A 421 -16.04 -27.13 -2.50
N HIS A 422 -17.17 -27.50 -3.14
CA HIS A 422 -18.42 -26.78 -2.94
C HIS A 422 -18.90 -26.90 -1.48
N ALA A 423 -18.85 -28.08 -0.89
CA ALA A 423 -19.24 -28.32 0.49
C ALA A 423 -18.36 -27.50 1.46
N LEU A 424 -17.04 -27.52 1.29
CA LEU A 424 -16.08 -26.78 2.12
C LEU A 424 -16.32 -25.26 2.04
N ARG A 425 -16.39 -24.71 0.82
CA ARG A 425 -16.58 -23.28 0.60
C ARG A 425 -17.91 -22.77 1.10
N SER A 426 -18.98 -23.54 0.98
CA SER A 426 -20.33 -23.17 1.48
C SER A 426 -20.37 -23.14 3.00
N HIS A 427 -19.44 -23.81 3.68
CA HIS A 427 -19.29 -23.82 5.14
C HIS A 427 -18.06 -23.03 5.62
N ASN A 428 -17.64 -22.03 4.86
CA ASN A 428 -16.56 -21.11 5.22
C ASN A 428 -15.19 -21.79 5.43
N VAL A 429 -14.82 -22.75 4.58
CA VAL A 429 -13.47 -23.31 4.48
C VAL A 429 -12.92 -22.99 3.08
N PRO A 430 -11.85 -22.19 2.98
CA PRO A 430 -11.25 -21.86 1.69
C PRO A 430 -10.56 -23.09 1.09
N THR A 431 -10.67 -23.25 -0.23
CA THR A 431 -10.06 -24.37 -0.97
C THR A 431 -9.21 -23.87 -2.13
N TYR A 432 -8.06 -24.47 -2.31
CA TYR A 432 -7.04 -24.14 -3.31
C TYR A 432 -6.69 -25.36 -4.15
N VAL A 433 -6.08 -25.14 -5.32
CA VAL A 433 -5.62 -26.24 -6.19
C VAL A 433 -4.17 -26.61 -5.89
N PHE A 434 -3.35 -25.62 -5.57
CA PHE A 434 -1.92 -25.80 -5.28
C PHE A 434 -1.53 -25.26 -3.90
N PRO A 435 -0.50 -25.84 -3.27
CA PRO A 435 -0.11 -25.46 -1.92
C PRO A 435 0.38 -24.02 -1.79
N GLU A 436 1.08 -23.50 -2.80
CA GLU A 436 1.62 -22.15 -2.81
C GLU A 436 0.50 -21.13 -2.60
N ASN A 437 -0.63 -21.26 -3.29
CA ASN A 437 -1.78 -20.36 -3.15
C ASN A 437 -2.36 -20.35 -1.71
N ALA A 438 -2.39 -21.51 -1.06
CA ALA A 438 -2.88 -21.62 0.32
C ALA A 438 -1.90 -20.99 1.31
N VAL A 439 -0.60 -21.17 1.09
CA VAL A 439 0.46 -20.60 1.92
C VAL A 439 0.48 -19.08 1.79
N ASP A 440 0.45 -18.54 0.56
CA ASP A 440 0.40 -17.10 0.30
C ASP A 440 -0.81 -16.45 0.98
N ALA A 441 -1.98 -17.11 0.88
CA ALA A 441 -3.19 -16.64 1.53
C ALA A 441 -3.10 -16.67 3.06
N LEU A 442 -2.52 -17.72 3.64
CA LEU A 442 -2.32 -17.83 5.08
C LEU A 442 -1.29 -16.81 5.58
N ALA A 443 -0.19 -16.61 4.87
CA ALA A 443 0.82 -15.60 5.18
C ALA A 443 0.21 -14.18 5.20
N ALA A 444 -0.61 -13.85 4.20
CA ALA A 444 -1.34 -12.58 4.18
C ALA A 444 -2.28 -12.42 5.39
N MET A 445 -2.96 -13.49 5.81
CA MET A 445 -3.82 -13.46 7.01
C MET A 445 -3.00 -13.27 8.29
N THR A 446 -1.84 -13.92 8.40
CA THR A 446 -0.93 -13.78 9.55
C THR A 446 -0.36 -12.37 9.63
N THR A 447 0.13 -11.85 8.51
CA THR A 447 0.61 -10.45 8.41
C THR A 447 -0.48 -9.45 8.83
N TYR A 448 -1.71 -9.65 8.36
CA TYR A 448 -2.82 -8.78 8.76
C TYR A 448 -3.14 -8.88 10.26
N ALA A 449 -3.14 -10.08 10.83
CA ALA A 449 -3.38 -10.29 12.26
C ALA A 449 -2.29 -9.64 13.13
N GLU A 450 -1.06 -9.55 12.66
CA GLU A 450 0.03 -8.83 13.32
C GLU A 450 -0.14 -7.31 13.19
N LEU A 451 -0.55 -6.82 12.03
CA LEU A 451 -0.83 -5.39 11.80
C LEU A 451 -1.95 -4.85 12.70
N GLU A 452 -2.99 -5.64 12.95
CA GLU A 452 -4.11 -5.27 13.84
C GLU A 452 -3.64 -4.99 15.28
N ARG A 453 -2.48 -5.52 15.69
CA ARG A 453 -1.86 -5.37 17.02
C ARG A 453 -0.88 -4.20 17.11
N ARG A 454 -0.59 -3.48 16.01
CA ARG A 454 0.40 -2.39 15.98
C ARG A 454 -0.14 -1.11 16.62
N GLU A 455 0.74 -0.40 17.32
CA GLU A 455 0.47 0.96 17.77
C GLU A 455 0.52 1.94 16.60
N ALA A 456 -0.52 2.78 16.49
CA ALA A 456 -0.70 3.67 15.33
C ALA A 456 -0.31 5.12 15.58
N ASP A 457 0.30 5.44 16.73
CA ASP A 457 0.56 6.83 17.12
C ASP A 457 1.84 7.37 16.48
N SER A 458 1.73 8.59 15.91
CA SER A 458 2.85 9.34 15.36
C SER A 458 3.88 9.68 16.44
N CYS A 459 5.16 9.43 16.17
CA CYS A 459 6.25 9.71 17.13
C CYS A 459 6.95 11.06 16.91
N ILE A 460 6.50 11.86 15.95
CA ILE A 460 7.14 13.12 15.54
C ILE A 460 6.34 14.38 15.92
N ASP A 461 5.11 14.22 16.44
CA ASP A 461 4.22 15.36 16.72
C ASP A 461 4.68 16.17 17.93
N ASP A 462 5.29 15.54 18.94
CA ASP A 462 5.68 16.14 20.22
C ASP A 462 7.22 16.34 20.38
N LEU A 463 7.95 16.57 19.27
CA LEU A 463 9.38 16.80 19.33
C LEU A 463 9.72 18.18 19.91
N ASP A 464 10.57 18.20 20.94
CA ASP A 464 11.08 19.40 21.60
C ASP A 464 12.29 20.02 20.85
N ASN A 465 12.64 21.26 21.21
CA ASN A 465 13.83 21.99 20.74
C ASN A 465 13.84 22.20 19.21
N ILE A 466 12.72 22.65 18.65
CA ILE A 466 12.58 23.01 17.24
C ILE A 466 12.45 24.54 17.11
N ASP A 467 13.33 25.17 16.32
CA ASP A 467 13.26 26.59 15.95
C ASP A 467 12.87 26.77 14.47
N LYS A 468 11.58 26.69 14.18
CA LYS A 468 11.04 26.90 12.82
C LYS A 468 11.38 28.26 12.24
N LYS A 469 11.42 29.30 13.10
CA LYS A 469 11.67 30.66 12.65
C LYS A 469 13.08 30.84 12.13
N ALA A 470 14.07 30.21 12.77
CA ALA A 470 15.44 30.23 12.29
C ALA A 470 15.56 29.59 10.89
N VAL A 471 14.85 28.49 10.65
CA VAL A 471 14.82 27.84 9.33
C VAL A 471 14.14 28.69 8.28
N GLU A 472 13.00 29.32 8.61
CA GLU A 472 12.31 30.27 7.71
C GLU A 472 13.22 31.42 7.28
N GLU A 473 14.00 31.99 8.21
CA GLU A 473 14.96 33.08 7.93
C GLU A 473 16.09 32.61 6.99
N ILE A 474 16.62 31.39 7.20
CA ILE A 474 17.64 30.79 6.33
C ILE A 474 17.09 30.57 4.92
N PHE A 475 15.92 29.94 4.78
CA PHE A 475 15.31 29.66 3.47
C PHE A 475 14.94 30.95 2.72
N ALA A 476 14.45 31.97 3.44
CA ALA A 476 14.18 33.27 2.85
C ALA A 476 15.46 33.93 2.28
N LYS A 477 16.59 33.81 2.99
CA LYS A 477 17.88 34.31 2.51
C LYS A 477 18.35 33.56 1.26
N VAL A 478 18.34 32.22 1.26
CA VAL A 478 18.73 31.38 0.13
C VAL A 478 17.92 31.73 -1.13
N LYS A 479 16.60 31.89 -0.97
CA LYS A 479 15.70 32.30 -2.06
C LYS A 479 15.98 33.73 -2.54
N ALA A 480 16.28 34.66 -1.64
CA ALA A 480 16.64 36.05 -1.99
C ALA A 480 17.95 36.14 -2.78
N ASP A 481 18.89 35.21 -2.51
CA ASP A 481 20.15 35.08 -3.26
C ASP A 481 19.95 34.38 -4.63
N GLY A 482 18.72 33.95 -4.97
CA GLY A 482 18.39 33.24 -6.22
C GLY A 482 18.91 31.81 -6.29
N ARG A 483 19.19 31.20 -5.12
CA ARG A 483 19.63 29.80 -4.97
C ARG A 483 18.46 28.88 -4.62
N ASP A 484 18.56 27.61 -4.98
CA ASP A 484 17.67 26.53 -4.57
C ASP A 484 18.36 25.50 -3.66
N THR A 485 19.67 25.63 -3.48
CA THR A 485 20.50 24.70 -2.70
C THR A 485 21.22 25.46 -1.62
N LEU A 486 21.17 24.94 -0.39
CA LEU A 486 21.85 25.51 0.76
C LEU A 486 23.37 25.25 0.71
N LEU A 487 24.17 26.18 1.23
CA LEU A 487 25.58 25.91 1.57
C LEU A 487 25.64 24.96 2.79
N GLY A 488 26.75 24.23 2.98
CA GLY A 488 26.91 23.30 4.09
C GLY A 488 26.74 23.98 5.46
N SER A 489 27.23 25.19 5.62
CA SER A 489 27.06 25.98 6.86
C SER A 489 25.61 26.43 7.11
N GLU A 490 24.84 26.69 6.03
CA GLU A 490 23.41 27.00 6.13
C GLU A 490 22.61 25.73 6.44
N ALA A 491 22.93 24.59 5.82
CA ALA A 491 22.32 23.30 6.09
C ALA A 491 22.60 22.82 7.52
N TYR A 492 23.81 23.04 8.03
CA TYR A 492 24.15 22.80 9.44
C TYR A 492 23.27 23.63 10.38
N ALA A 493 23.07 24.91 10.10
CA ALA A 493 22.26 25.78 10.95
C ALA A 493 20.77 25.31 10.94
N VAL A 494 20.28 24.77 9.81
CA VAL A 494 18.95 24.12 9.73
C VAL A 494 18.91 22.87 10.59
N ALA A 495 19.94 22.00 10.52
CA ALA A 495 20.02 20.79 11.32
C ALA A 495 20.06 21.12 12.83
N GLU A 496 20.86 22.09 13.23
CA GLU A 496 20.95 22.59 14.62
C GLU A 496 19.59 23.13 15.11
N ALA A 497 18.89 23.93 14.29
CA ALA A 497 17.56 24.46 14.61
C ALA A 497 16.50 23.35 14.81
N TYR A 498 16.70 22.17 14.23
CA TYR A 498 15.86 20.98 14.43
C TYR A 498 16.46 19.96 15.40
N GLY A 499 17.60 20.28 16.06
CA GLY A 499 18.23 19.42 17.03
C GLY A 499 18.88 18.17 16.44
N ILE A 500 19.21 18.17 15.15
CA ILE A 500 19.99 17.12 14.51
C ILE A 500 21.46 17.36 14.85
N GLU A 501 22.09 16.40 15.52
CA GLU A 501 23.49 16.52 15.89
C GLU A 501 24.40 16.47 14.67
N ALA A 502 25.23 17.52 14.47
CA ALA A 502 26.11 17.65 13.32
C ALA A 502 27.48 18.26 13.72
N ALA A 503 28.49 17.92 12.94
CA ALA A 503 29.83 18.47 13.12
C ALA A 503 29.84 19.98 12.85
N PRO A 504 30.28 20.82 13.82
CA PRO A 504 30.30 22.27 13.65
C PRO A 504 31.03 22.70 12.38
N ILE A 505 30.40 23.57 11.59
CA ILE A 505 30.94 24.07 10.32
C ILE A 505 30.66 25.57 10.18
N LYS A 506 31.63 26.33 9.67
CA LYS A 506 31.49 27.76 9.42
C LYS A 506 32.14 28.16 8.11
N LEU A 507 31.55 29.14 7.44
CA LEU A 507 32.07 29.68 6.18
C LEU A 507 33.14 30.69 6.41
N ALA A 508 34.28 30.53 5.72
CA ALA A 508 35.35 31.52 5.59
C ALA A 508 35.38 32.11 4.20
N THR A 509 35.45 33.41 4.08
CA THR A 509 35.51 34.15 2.82
C THR A 509 36.93 34.49 2.36
N ASN A 510 37.91 34.32 3.24
CA ASN A 510 39.31 34.52 2.97
C ASN A 510 40.20 33.59 3.83
N ALA A 511 41.50 33.50 3.49
CA ALA A 511 42.44 32.58 4.14
C ALA A 511 42.71 32.93 5.63
N ASP A 512 42.69 34.21 6.00
CA ASP A 512 42.88 34.60 7.39
C ASP A 512 41.68 34.20 8.26
N GLU A 513 40.48 34.37 7.76
CA GLU A 513 39.26 33.92 8.43
C GLU A 513 39.21 32.38 8.55
N ALA A 514 39.64 31.65 7.51
CA ALA A 514 39.73 30.18 7.57
C ALA A 514 40.69 29.70 8.65
N SER A 515 41.85 30.36 8.79
CA SER A 515 42.84 30.09 9.83
C SER A 515 42.28 30.33 11.24
N GLN A 516 41.61 31.46 11.45
CA GLN A 516 41.01 31.80 12.74
C GLN A 516 39.88 30.80 13.13
N LEU A 517 39.00 30.49 12.20
CA LEU A 517 37.92 29.52 12.42
C LEU A 517 38.46 28.12 12.71
N ALA A 518 39.55 27.71 12.05
CA ALA A 518 40.22 26.44 12.31
C ALA A 518 40.82 26.39 13.74
N ALA A 519 41.45 27.46 14.18
CA ALA A 519 41.97 27.56 15.56
C ALA A 519 40.84 27.55 16.60
N ASP A 520 39.73 28.27 16.36
CA ASP A 520 38.58 28.32 17.26
C ASP A 520 37.86 26.96 17.37
N MET A 521 37.93 26.10 16.36
CA MET A 521 37.32 24.75 16.33
C MET A 521 38.22 23.67 16.93
N GLU A 522 39.45 24.00 17.27
CA GLU A 522 40.53 23.09 17.72
C GLU A 522 40.88 22.01 16.65
N PHE A 523 42.14 21.96 16.32
CA PHE A 523 42.67 21.02 15.32
C PHE A 523 42.56 19.55 15.77
N PRO A 524 42.45 18.59 14.83
CA PRO A 524 42.42 18.80 13.37
C PRO A 524 41.05 19.25 12.84
N VAL A 525 41.04 19.90 11.66
CA VAL A 525 39.82 20.34 10.96
C VAL A 525 39.77 19.86 9.52
N VAL A 526 38.61 19.99 8.90
CA VAL A 526 38.36 19.70 7.49
C VAL A 526 38.00 21.01 6.78
N LEU A 527 38.59 21.25 5.62
CA LEU A 527 38.26 22.37 4.77
C LEU A 527 37.54 21.89 3.52
N LYS A 528 36.36 22.49 3.17
CA LYS A 528 35.52 22.11 2.04
C LYS A 528 35.18 23.35 1.22
N ILE A 529 35.20 23.26 -0.12
CA ILE A 529 34.73 24.33 -0.99
C ILE A 529 33.26 24.65 -0.71
N ALA A 530 32.93 25.93 -0.59
CA ALA A 530 31.55 26.41 -0.45
C ALA A 530 31.03 26.89 -1.81
N SER A 531 30.08 26.17 -2.38
CA SER A 531 29.39 26.54 -3.63
C SER A 531 28.13 25.69 -3.81
N ASP A 532 27.04 26.33 -4.20
CA ASP A 532 25.76 25.68 -4.60
C ASP A 532 25.87 24.93 -5.94
N LYS A 533 26.90 25.28 -6.76
CA LYS A 533 27.08 24.74 -8.12
C LYS A 533 28.10 23.61 -8.23
N ILE A 534 28.84 23.30 -7.15
CA ILE A 534 29.84 22.24 -7.13
C ILE A 534 29.33 21.08 -6.28
N LEU A 535 28.72 20.09 -6.95
CA LEU A 535 28.06 18.96 -6.29
C LEU A 535 29.07 17.90 -5.78
N HIS A 536 30.13 17.61 -6.57
CA HIS A 536 31.15 16.59 -6.23
C HIS A 536 32.45 17.27 -5.78
N LYS A 537 32.44 17.78 -4.55
CA LYS A 537 33.55 18.58 -3.99
C LYS A 537 34.89 17.83 -3.98
N SER A 538 34.87 16.53 -3.68
CA SER A 538 36.08 15.69 -3.59
C SER A 538 36.77 15.47 -4.93
N ASP A 539 36.02 15.35 -6.02
CA ASP A 539 36.55 15.02 -7.37
C ASP A 539 37.46 16.13 -7.93
N ILE A 540 37.23 17.36 -7.49
CA ILE A 540 38.02 18.53 -7.90
C ILE A 540 39.11 18.90 -6.89
N GLY A 541 39.33 18.09 -5.85
CA GLY A 541 40.22 18.45 -4.76
C GLY A 541 39.71 19.61 -3.90
N GLY A 542 38.38 19.76 -3.84
CA GLY A 542 37.67 20.78 -3.05
C GLY A 542 37.46 20.40 -1.57
N VAL A 543 37.94 19.23 -1.13
CA VAL A 543 37.88 18.77 0.26
C VAL A 543 39.29 18.37 0.72
N LYS A 544 39.70 18.86 1.87
CA LYS A 544 40.96 18.49 2.54
C LYS A 544 40.70 18.16 3.99
N VAL A 545 41.13 17.00 4.43
CA VAL A 545 40.94 16.47 5.80
C VAL A 545 42.25 16.49 6.57
N GLY A 546 42.15 16.59 7.88
CA GLY A 546 43.33 16.47 8.76
C GLY A 546 44.23 17.69 8.76
N ILE A 547 43.70 18.88 8.66
CA ILE A 547 44.45 20.15 8.75
C ILE A 547 44.82 20.38 10.23
N GLU A 548 46.10 20.51 10.52
CA GLU A 548 46.63 20.50 11.89
C GLU A 548 47.20 21.85 12.38
N SER A 549 47.26 22.88 11.52
CA SER A 549 47.81 24.21 11.90
C SER A 549 47.16 25.37 11.16
N GLU A 550 47.31 26.58 11.71
CA GLU A 550 46.81 27.82 11.13
C GLU A 550 47.47 28.13 9.78
N GLU A 551 48.76 27.86 9.61
CA GLU A 551 49.50 28.06 8.37
C GLU A 551 48.99 27.09 7.29
N GLU A 552 48.75 25.84 7.66
CA GLU A 552 48.18 24.83 6.76
C GLU A 552 46.74 25.19 6.31
N ALA A 553 45.92 25.67 7.25
CA ALA A 553 44.58 26.14 6.95
C ALA A 553 44.55 27.27 5.89
N LYS A 554 45.43 28.24 6.00
CA LYS A 554 45.59 29.31 5.00
C LYS A 554 46.02 28.79 3.64
N ALA A 555 47.07 27.96 3.61
CA ALA A 555 47.54 27.39 2.34
C ALA A 555 46.49 26.51 1.67
N THR A 556 45.76 25.72 2.45
CA THR A 556 44.68 24.86 1.96
C THR A 556 43.48 25.65 1.45
N PHE A 557 43.12 26.77 2.06
CA PHE A 557 42.09 27.67 1.55
C PHE A 557 42.42 28.13 0.13
N ASP A 558 43.67 28.66 -0.06
CA ASP A 558 44.10 29.12 -1.38
C ASP A 558 44.17 28.00 -2.40
N GLU A 559 44.63 26.81 -2.01
CA GLU A 559 44.65 25.61 -2.87
C GLU A 559 43.24 25.22 -3.31
N ILE A 560 42.28 25.10 -2.38
CA ILE A 560 40.86 24.71 -2.70
C ILE A 560 40.23 25.72 -3.66
N ILE A 561 40.41 27.03 -3.42
CA ILE A 561 39.89 28.08 -4.33
C ILE A 561 40.55 28.00 -5.71
N ALA A 562 41.84 27.71 -5.78
CA ALA A 562 42.56 27.55 -7.07
C ALA A 562 42.04 26.30 -7.82
N ASN A 563 41.83 25.17 -7.13
CA ASN A 563 41.28 23.94 -7.69
C ASN A 563 39.89 24.17 -8.24
N ALA A 564 38.99 24.82 -7.50
CA ALA A 564 37.63 25.13 -7.93
C ALA A 564 37.62 26.00 -9.20
N LYS A 565 38.43 27.05 -9.25
CA LYS A 565 38.58 27.94 -10.42
C LYS A 565 39.14 27.19 -11.66
N LYS A 566 40.02 26.21 -11.43
CA LYS A 566 40.59 25.39 -12.51
C LYS A 566 39.58 24.42 -13.09
N ALA A 567 38.76 23.80 -12.24
CA ALA A 567 37.74 22.84 -12.63
C ALA A 567 36.52 23.53 -13.28
N HIS A 568 36.15 24.70 -12.80
CA HIS A 568 34.94 25.42 -13.18
C HIS A 568 35.25 26.93 -13.36
N HIS A 569 35.69 27.32 -14.58
CA HIS A 569 36.12 28.70 -14.89
C HIS A 569 35.01 29.76 -14.71
N ASP A 570 33.75 29.37 -14.79
CA ASP A 570 32.59 30.26 -14.74
C ASP A 570 31.94 30.34 -13.36
N ILE A 571 32.45 29.57 -12.35
CA ILE A 571 31.92 29.54 -11.02
C ILE A 571 32.80 30.39 -10.09
N VAL A 572 32.17 31.28 -9.34
CA VAL A 572 32.81 32.00 -8.22
C VAL A 572 32.33 31.34 -6.96
N PRO A 573 33.20 30.61 -6.23
CA PRO A 573 32.79 29.98 -4.96
C PRO A 573 32.49 31.07 -3.90
N ASP A 574 31.57 30.74 -2.98
CA ASP A 574 31.20 31.62 -1.85
C ASP A 574 32.34 31.71 -0.82
N GLY A 575 33.23 30.72 -0.78
CA GLY A 575 34.37 30.64 0.11
C GLY A 575 34.80 29.20 0.35
N VAL A 576 35.35 28.96 1.55
CA VAL A 576 35.70 27.61 2.03
C VAL A 576 35.08 27.42 3.41
N GLU A 577 34.37 26.30 3.59
CA GLU A 577 33.80 25.89 4.86
C GLU A 577 34.88 25.20 5.71
N VAL A 578 35.03 25.64 6.95
CA VAL A 578 35.91 25.02 7.97
C VAL A 578 35.01 24.20 8.88
N GLN A 579 35.31 22.93 9.03
CA GLN A 579 34.50 21.96 9.79
C GLN A 579 35.38 21.24 10.82
N LYS A 580 34.86 21.03 12.04
CA LYS A 580 35.50 20.18 13.04
C LYS A 580 35.70 18.79 12.50
N MET A 581 36.89 18.23 12.57
CA MET A 581 37.13 16.82 12.21
C MET A 581 36.64 15.93 13.34
N MET A 582 35.74 15.02 12.99
CA MET A 582 35.14 14.07 13.93
C MET A 582 35.93 12.75 13.93
N GLU A 583 35.88 12.02 15.03
CA GLU A 583 36.38 10.64 15.09
C GLU A 583 35.54 9.75 14.13
N THR A 584 36.18 8.71 13.60
CA THR A 584 35.50 7.76 12.72
C THR A 584 34.48 6.93 13.50
N GLY A 585 33.24 6.87 13.02
CA GLY A 585 32.15 6.05 13.55
C GLY A 585 31.57 5.13 12.47
N GLN A 586 30.54 4.36 12.82
CA GLN A 586 29.79 3.60 11.82
C GLN A 586 29.02 4.56 10.90
N GLU A 587 29.19 4.40 9.58
CA GLU A 587 28.59 5.31 8.60
C GLU A 587 27.16 4.89 8.26
N VAL A 588 26.20 5.80 8.45
CA VAL A 588 24.82 5.63 7.99
C VAL A 588 24.38 6.86 7.18
N ILE A 589 23.31 6.69 6.39
CA ILE A 589 22.64 7.76 5.67
C ILE A 589 21.23 7.95 6.24
N VAL A 590 20.82 9.21 6.40
CA VAL A 590 19.43 9.60 6.59
C VAL A 590 19.10 10.67 5.56
N GLY A 591 18.16 10.36 4.66
CA GLY A 591 17.78 11.26 3.60
C GLY A 591 16.28 11.42 3.45
N MET A 592 15.87 12.31 2.58
CA MET A 592 14.48 12.46 2.15
C MET A 592 14.40 12.72 0.66
N ILE A 593 13.53 12.00 0.00
CA ILE A 593 13.06 12.27 -1.36
C ILE A 593 11.57 12.57 -1.32
N LYS A 594 11.14 13.56 -2.09
CA LYS A 594 9.73 13.94 -2.13
C LYS A 594 9.02 13.20 -3.26
N ASP A 595 8.08 12.29 -2.90
CA ASP A 595 7.14 11.75 -3.85
C ASP A 595 6.01 12.76 -4.13
N LYS A 596 5.55 12.79 -5.39
CA LYS A 596 4.52 13.76 -5.81
C LYS A 596 3.14 13.47 -5.22
N GLN A 597 2.87 12.21 -4.88
CA GLN A 597 1.58 11.73 -4.43
C GLN A 597 1.51 11.54 -2.92
N PHE A 598 2.57 11.00 -2.33
CA PHE A 598 2.60 10.65 -0.90
C PHE A 598 3.44 11.60 -0.04
N GLY A 599 4.07 12.60 -0.66
CA GLY A 599 4.89 13.58 0.07
C GLY A 599 6.29 13.07 0.43
N PRO A 600 6.89 13.52 1.56
CA PRO A 600 8.25 13.20 1.91
C PRO A 600 8.42 11.74 2.35
N MET A 601 9.38 11.04 1.72
CA MET A 601 9.81 9.68 2.04
C MET A 601 11.19 9.74 2.68
N ILE A 602 11.31 9.24 3.89
CA ILE A 602 12.56 9.21 4.65
C ILE A 602 13.33 7.95 4.27
N ALA A 603 14.56 8.11 3.83
CA ALA A 603 15.51 7.06 3.54
C ALA A 603 16.44 6.82 4.73
N PHE A 604 16.71 5.55 5.04
CA PHE A 604 17.74 5.13 5.98
C PHE A 604 18.53 3.95 5.41
N GLY A 605 19.85 3.93 5.62
CA GLY A 605 20.68 2.82 5.15
C GLY A 605 22.17 2.99 5.44
N MET A 606 22.99 2.16 4.77
CA MET A 606 24.45 2.25 4.86
C MET A 606 24.92 3.58 4.25
N GLY A 607 25.75 4.33 4.99
CA GLY A 607 26.34 5.59 4.55
C GLY A 607 27.66 5.44 3.79
N GLY A 608 28.24 6.59 3.44
CA GLY A 608 29.56 6.69 2.80
C GLY A 608 29.52 6.53 1.27
N ILE A 609 30.69 6.30 0.69
CA ILE A 609 30.88 6.30 -0.79
C ILE A 609 30.30 5.07 -1.51
N TYR A 610 29.91 4.04 -0.78
CA TYR A 610 29.41 2.79 -1.34
C TYR A 610 27.88 2.69 -1.39
N VAL A 611 27.14 3.72 -0.97
CA VAL A 611 25.66 3.75 -0.94
C VAL A 611 25.06 3.27 -2.25
N ASN A 612 25.50 3.85 -3.39
CA ASN A 612 24.97 3.53 -4.72
C ASN A 612 25.37 2.13 -5.24
N LEU A 613 26.35 1.47 -4.60
CA LEU A 613 26.81 0.14 -5.01
C LEU A 613 26.11 -0.97 -4.23
N ILE A 614 25.81 -0.73 -2.96
CA ILE A 614 25.29 -1.75 -2.04
C ILE A 614 23.75 -1.74 -2.03
N GLU A 615 23.14 -0.59 -2.35
CA GLU A 615 21.68 -0.40 -2.39
C GLU A 615 20.96 -0.85 -1.10
N ASP A 616 21.63 -0.68 0.06
CA ASP A 616 21.11 -1.08 1.37
C ASP A 616 20.37 0.12 2.00
N VAL A 617 19.17 0.38 1.51
CA VAL A 617 18.35 1.54 1.93
C VAL A 617 16.88 1.12 2.10
N SER A 618 16.30 1.45 3.24
CA SER A 618 14.86 1.31 3.53
C SER A 618 14.18 2.67 3.54
N PHE A 619 12.88 2.69 3.20
CA PHE A 619 12.09 3.92 3.08
C PHE A 619 10.83 3.86 3.93
N LYS A 620 10.47 4.99 4.56
CA LYS A 620 9.17 5.20 5.22
C LYS A 620 8.65 6.59 4.88
N LEU A 621 7.33 6.75 4.77
CA LEU A 621 6.70 8.07 4.62
C LEU A 621 6.81 8.84 5.94
N ALA A 622 7.13 10.12 5.87
CA ALA A 622 7.26 10.97 7.05
C ALA A 622 5.91 11.20 7.75
N ASN A 623 4.81 11.27 6.95
CA ASN A 623 3.49 11.60 7.48
C ASN A 623 2.93 10.47 8.36
N GLY A 624 2.87 10.72 9.67
CA GLY A 624 2.33 9.78 10.65
C GLY A 624 3.27 8.61 10.97
N ILE A 625 4.58 8.74 10.74
CA ILE A 625 5.57 7.73 11.08
C ILE A 625 5.54 7.42 12.60
N SER A 626 5.51 6.15 12.97
CA SER A 626 5.53 5.67 14.35
C SER A 626 6.93 5.23 14.78
N SER A 627 7.14 5.09 16.09
CA SER A 627 8.42 4.58 16.63
C SER A 627 8.70 3.15 16.14
N GLN A 628 7.67 2.31 16.06
CA GLN A 628 7.81 0.95 15.56
C GLN A 628 8.25 0.91 14.09
N GLU A 629 7.69 1.79 13.24
CA GLU A 629 8.08 1.87 11.82
C GLU A 629 9.52 2.35 11.63
N ILE A 630 10.02 3.21 12.52
CA ILE A 630 11.44 3.58 12.51
C ILE A 630 12.32 2.39 12.92
N ASP A 631 11.90 1.60 13.91
CA ASP A 631 12.61 0.37 14.29
C ASP A 631 12.63 -0.65 13.14
N GLU A 632 11.51 -0.84 12.46
CA GLU A 632 11.42 -1.68 11.25
C GLU A 632 12.34 -1.15 10.16
N GLN A 633 12.29 0.16 9.86
CA GLN A 633 13.14 0.80 8.84
C GLN A 633 14.63 0.54 9.08
N ILE A 634 15.08 0.63 10.33
CA ILE A 634 16.47 0.35 10.68
C ILE A 634 16.77 -1.15 10.51
N ASN A 635 15.90 -2.03 11.02
CA ASN A 635 16.12 -3.46 11.00
C ASN A 635 16.05 -4.08 9.59
N ASP A 636 15.35 -3.48 8.66
CA ASP A 636 15.25 -3.92 7.25
C ASP A 636 16.58 -3.73 6.48
N THR A 637 17.54 -3.02 7.07
CA THR A 637 18.85 -2.76 6.43
C THR A 637 19.94 -3.68 6.98
N LYS A 638 20.94 -4.00 6.16
CA LYS A 638 22.12 -4.76 6.57
C LYS A 638 23.01 -3.97 7.54
N VAL A 639 23.00 -2.64 7.43
CA VAL A 639 23.77 -1.78 8.34
C VAL A 639 23.29 -1.92 9.78
N SER A 640 22.06 -2.35 10.03
CA SER A 640 21.55 -2.62 11.37
C SER A 640 22.37 -3.65 12.13
N GLU A 641 22.90 -4.66 11.45
CA GLU A 641 23.76 -5.69 12.05
C GLU A 641 25.13 -5.10 12.49
N LEU A 642 25.64 -4.10 11.76
CA LEU A 642 26.85 -3.39 12.14
C LEU A 642 26.59 -2.50 13.37
N LEU A 643 25.43 -1.83 13.38
CA LEU A 643 25.02 -0.98 14.52
C LEU A 643 24.82 -1.78 15.82
N LYS A 644 24.38 -3.03 15.74
CA LYS A 644 24.24 -3.95 16.89
C LYS A 644 25.56 -4.48 17.42
N GLY A 645 26.67 -4.25 16.71
CA GLY A 645 28.01 -4.74 17.07
C GLY A 645 28.38 -6.05 16.36
N TYR A 646 29.11 -5.92 15.24
CA TYR A 646 29.51 -7.08 14.41
C TYR A 646 30.90 -7.57 14.83
N ARG A 647 31.09 -8.90 14.94
CA ARG A 647 32.35 -9.58 15.24
C ARG A 647 33.09 -9.10 16.49
N GLY A 648 32.36 -8.61 17.50
CA GLY A 648 32.94 -8.20 18.77
C GLY A 648 33.23 -6.69 18.87
N GLU A 649 32.80 -5.91 17.91
CA GLU A 649 32.73 -4.45 18.05
C GLU A 649 31.61 -4.07 19.04
N ALA A 650 31.78 -2.94 19.70
CA ALA A 650 30.76 -2.42 20.60
C ALA A 650 29.53 -1.97 19.81
N PRO A 651 28.31 -2.15 20.36
CA PRO A 651 27.11 -1.64 19.71
C PRO A 651 27.10 -0.11 19.66
N CYS A 652 26.56 0.43 18.58
CA CYS A 652 26.38 1.87 18.39
C CYS A 652 25.07 2.36 19.03
N ASP A 653 24.95 3.67 19.20
CA ASP A 653 23.76 4.35 19.71
C ASP A 653 22.63 4.39 18.66
N ILE A 654 21.82 3.33 18.62
CA ILE A 654 20.68 3.24 17.70
C ILE A 654 19.61 4.30 18.03
N ASP A 655 19.49 4.72 19.29
CA ASP A 655 18.50 5.73 19.67
C ASP A 655 18.86 7.11 19.09
N ALA A 656 20.16 7.43 18.97
CA ALA A 656 20.60 8.62 18.26
C ALA A 656 20.24 8.58 16.77
N VAL A 657 20.31 7.41 16.13
CA VAL A 657 19.86 7.22 14.74
C VAL A 657 18.35 7.43 14.61
N LYS A 658 17.55 6.83 15.51
CA LYS A 658 16.09 7.02 15.53
C LYS A 658 15.72 8.49 15.68
N GLU A 659 16.43 9.21 16.56
CA GLU A 659 16.19 10.63 16.77
C GLU A 659 16.51 11.45 15.51
N ALA A 660 17.59 11.14 14.79
CA ALA A 660 17.91 11.78 13.51
C ALA A 660 16.79 11.56 12.47
N ILE A 661 16.28 10.34 12.34
CA ILE A 661 15.16 10.01 11.45
C ILE A 661 13.90 10.81 11.80
N LYS A 662 13.52 10.86 13.09
CA LYS A 662 12.35 11.62 13.56
C LYS A 662 12.46 13.10 13.21
N ARG A 663 13.62 13.70 13.47
CA ARG A 663 13.88 15.13 13.23
C ARG A 663 13.90 15.49 11.76
N VAL A 664 14.48 14.64 10.90
CA VAL A 664 14.42 14.79 9.45
C VAL A 664 12.96 14.66 8.95
N ALA A 665 12.20 13.69 9.43
CA ALA A 665 10.80 13.55 9.09
C ALA A 665 9.98 14.80 9.49
N ARG A 666 10.20 15.32 10.69
CA ARG A 666 9.54 16.54 11.16
C ARG A 666 9.91 17.77 10.34
N LEU A 667 11.20 17.97 10.08
CA LEU A 667 11.70 19.09 9.26
C LEU A 667 11.04 19.13 7.89
N THR A 668 10.95 17.98 7.23
CA THR A 668 10.42 17.89 5.87
C THR A 668 8.89 18.05 5.78
N LEU A 669 8.16 17.74 6.87
CA LEU A 669 6.72 18.03 6.98
C LEU A 669 6.46 19.52 7.30
N ASP A 670 7.29 20.12 8.13
CA ASP A 670 7.16 21.54 8.49
C ASP A 670 7.52 22.47 7.33
N PHE A 671 8.40 22.01 6.41
CA PHE A 671 8.87 22.78 5.24
C PHE A 671 8.66 22.01 3.92
N PRO A 672 7.43 22.02 3.39
CA PRO A 672 7.11 21.31 2.16
C PRO A 672 7.88 21.78 0.93
N GLU A 673 8.52 22.94 0.97
CA GLU A 673 9.40 23.42 -0.11
C GLU A 673 10.71 22.65 -0.25
N ILE A 674 11.14 21.87 0.78
CA ILE A 674 12.30 20.98 0.66
C ILE A 674 11.93 19.89 -0.38
N SER A 675 12.69 19.86 -1.47
CA SER A 675 12.54 18.87 -2.53
C SER A 675 13.45 17.65 -2.35
N GLU A 676 14.63 17.85 -1.72
CA GLU A 676 15.62 16.82 -1.46
C GLU A 676 16.38 17.16 -0.16
N LEU A 677 16.62 16.17 0.69
CA LEU A 677 17.48 16.28 1.84
C LEU A 677 18.35 15.02 1.92
N ASP A 678 19.65 15.19 2.09
CA ASP A 678 20.62 14.09 2.20
C ASP A 678 21.64 14.40 3.30
N ILE A 679 21.70 13.52 4.29
CA ILE A 679 22.71 13.56 5.37
C ILE A 679 23.57 12.31 5.21
N ASN A 680 24.76 12.46 4.59
CA ASN A 680 25.63 11.35 4.24
C ASN A 680 27.13 11.74 4.28
N PRO A 681 27.91 11.14 5.22
CA PRO A 681 27.48 10.22 6.25
C PRO A 681 27.03 10.91 7.56
N ILE A 682 26.30 10.16 8.35
CA ILE A 682 26.20 10.34 9.81
C ILE A 682 27.15 9.31 10.44
N PHE A 683 28.07 9.74 11.25
CA PHE A 683 28.88 8.86 12.10
C PHE A 683 28.11 8.51 13.36
N VAL A 684 27.92 7.22 13.62
CA VAL A 684 27.27 6.69 14.82
C VAL A 684 28.32 6.09 15.73
N TYR A 685 28.30 6.47 16.98
CA TYR A 685 29.25 6.05 18.02
C TYR A 685 28.58 5.14 19.05
N GLU A 686 29.33 4.66 20.06
CA GLU A 686 28.73 3.98 21.21
C GLU A 686 27.78 4.91 22.01
N ASN A 687 27.98 6.22 21.94
CA ASN A 687 27.14 7.23 22.54
C ASN A 687 26.98 8.41 21.56
N GLY A 688 25.79 8.63 21.06
CA GLY A 688 25.46 9.71 20.13
C GLY A 688 25.86 9.47 18.69
N SER A 689 25.57 10.44 17.85
CA SER A 689 25.90 10.48 16.44
C SER A 689 26.34 11.86 15.99
N SER A 690 26.90 11.99 14.78
CA SER A 690 27.25 13.30 14.22
C SER A 690 27.13 13.31 12.71
N ALA A 691 26.29 14.17 12.15
CA ALA A 691 26.18 14.40 10.73
C ALA A 691 27.41 15.17 10.21
N LEU A 692 28.01 14.69 9.11
CA LEU A 692 29.23 15.29 8.55
C LEU A 692 29.00 16.06 7.28
N ASP A 693 28.07 15.62 6.46
CA ASP A 693 27.69 16.33 5.25
C ASP A 693 26.17 16.38 5.13
N ILE A 694 25.65 17.58 4.93
CA ILE A 694 24.21 17.84 4.87
C ILE A 694 23.94 18.63 3.60
N LYS A 695 23.08 18.09 2.76
CA LYS A 695 22.60 18.72 1.54
C LYS A 695 21.11 18.95 1.65
N ILE A 696 20.65 20.18 1.43
CA ILE A 696 19.24 20.54 1.42
C ILE A 696 18.96 21.32 0.12
N LYS A 697 17.96 20.89 -0.63
CA LYS A 697 17.46 21.56 -1.83
C LYS A 697 15.99 21.94 -1.63
N LEU A 698 15.68 23.19 -2.00
CA LEU A 698 14.33 23.79 -1.90
C LEU A 698 13.53 23.62 -3.17
#